data_6f15996601d5f9f9c55d3141e20b7586
#
_entry.id   6f15996601d5f9f9c55d3141e20b7586
#
_cell.length_a   1.000
_cell.length_b   1.000
_cell.length_c   1.000
_cell.angle_alpha   90.00
_cell.angle_beta   90.00
_cell.angle_gamma   90.00
#
_symmetry.space_group_name_H-M   'P 1'
#
loop_
_entity.id
_entity.type
_entity.pdbx_description
1 polymer ?
#
loop_
_entity_poly.entity_id
_entity_poly.type
_entity_poly.pdbx_seq_one_letter_code
_entity_poly.pdbx_strand_id
1 'polypeptide(L)'
;MTNRLAHATSPYLLQHAENPVDWWEFSPEAFAEARERDVPVLLSVGYAACHWCHVMAHESFADPQTGHLVNEHFVAVKVDREQRPDVDSTYMAATQLLTGQGGWPMTVFLTPEGRAFHAGTYFPPRPVQGRPSFRQVLAAVTEAWTERRDEVLRGADQVTEALSRHPELVERMLAEAGPAVVVPSGGEADDAAGRLVGAWLDGLEVARDAAHEGFGTGAKFPPSPVLDALTRVARVPSPETTGPGSAAALGQPGADSRADEAADAPVVEGSATGRDGSGRSGPENGSTGSAHAAAEQRRRSARELLCATLDAIVRGALQDHVGGGFFRYSVTPDWSLPHFEKMLYDNAQLLRVLARTVELLERDGTDPARAARYRRAAEALVEWLHREMITGEGAFAAALDADSTPAADEPHAEREGAYYTFARDRGSRSGADRGHPEPVTASWGEAGALTGILDESVRHELWERRVARESPHRDDKVVTAWNGMMITGLAEAAVLLDRPQWLETAGTAAQFLWERHWDPERGTLARTSRGDVADPHEGALEDHACFGAGLLALYRATGDTTWYERSCEIADVTVRRFLRGGRVLETAELDDTLAAAGATGRAEPFDDVAASSAAVLGRWLSELSRPEVGGRESGDVVAAVTAAATGVVLKAPTAAGGMVSAVLAGQQPPQLLQVADASPEQWREVLEGVGAARVLNTLALESRVAPYGAPQDTGSGFTVWRCRDGRCELPVHSVEELLRRL
;
A
#
# COMPACT_ATOMS: atom_id res chain seq x y z
N MET A 1 -13.57 -3.88 38.95
CA MET A 1 -14.10 -2.54 38.63
C MET A 1 -13.58 -2.22 37.26
N THR A 2 -14.44 -1.79 36.37
CA THR A 2 -14.05 -1.33 35.04
C THR A 2 -13.29 -0.01 35.15
N ASN A 3 -12.20 0.15 34.40
CA ASN A 3 -11.45 1.40 34.30
C ASN A 3 -12.02 2.33 33.21
N ARG A 4 -11.36 3.44 32.90
CA ARG A 4 -11.83 4.46 31.95
C ARG A 4 -12.01 3.93 30.52
N LEU A 5 -11.25 2.90 30.11
CA LEU A 5 -11.31 2.32 28.76
C LEU A 5 -12.64 1.60 28.46
N ALA A 6 -13.53 1.42 29.45
CA ALA A 6 -14.85 0.80 29.23
C ALA A 6 -15.76 1.58 28.25
N HIS A 7 -15.42 2.83 27.94
CA HIS A 7 -16.15 3.69 27.00
C HIS A 7 -15.39 3.97 25.71
N ALA A 8 -14.22 3.35 25.52
CA ALA A 8 -13.40 3.52 24.33
C ALA A 8 -14.11 2.95 23.07
N THR A 9 -13.83 3.53 21.92
CA THR A 9 -14.31 3.03 20.62
C THR A 9 -13.46 1.87 20.09
N SER A 10 -12.18 1.83 20.47
CA SER A 10 -11.24 0.79 20.07
C SER A 10 -11.53 -0.56 20.70
N PRO A 11 -11.69 -1.65 19.93
CA PRO A 11 -11.73 -3.01 20.46
C PRO A 11 -10.49 -3.37 21.29
N TYR A 12 -9.31 -2.92 20.89
CA TYR A 12 -8.08 -3.13 21.66
C TYR A 12 -8.11 -2.48 23.04
N LEU A 13 -8.56 -1.24 23.14
CA LEU A 13 -8.69 -0.56 24.44
C LEU A 13 -9.73 -1.24 25.32
N LEU A 14 -10.86 -1.68 24.74
CA LEU A 14 -11.90 -2.41 25.45
C LEU A 14 -11.42 -3.74 26.05
N GLN A 15 -10.48 -4.44 25.42
CA GLN A 15 -9.84 -5.66 25.95
C GLN A 15 -9.15 -5.40 27.30
N HIS A 16 -8.76 -4.15 27.58
CA HIS A 16 -8.08 -3.74 28.80
C HIS A 16 -9.01 -3.06 29.82
N ALA A 17 -10.32 -2.96 29.57
CA ALA A 17 -11.27 -2.26 30.44
C ALA A 17 -11.42 -2.88 31.84
N GLU A 18 -11.16 -4.18 31.98
CA GLU A 18 -11.26 -4.92 33.24
C GLU A 18 -9.91 -5.11 33.95
N ASN A 19 -8.82 -4.59 33.40
CA ASN A 19 -7.52 -4.68 34.04
C ASN A 19 -7.51 -3.96 35.40
N PRO A 20 -6.73 -4.46 36.40
CA PRO A 20 -6.50 -3.75 37.67
C PRO A 20 -5.69 -2.46 37.48
N VAL A 21 -5.06 -2.23 36.34
CA VAL A 21 -4.40 -0.97 35.97
C VAL A 21 -5.46 0.06 35.61
N ASP A 22 -5.37 1.28 36.19
CA ASP A 22 -6.28 2.40 35.90
C ASP A 22 -5.81 3.12 34.60
N TRP A 23 -6.11 2.51 33.46
CA TRP A 23 -5.73 2.99 32.15
C TRP A 23 -6.45 4.26 31.73
N TRP A 24 -5.70 5.20 31.17
CA TRP A 24 -6.19 6.37 30.45
C TRP A 24 -6.03 6.14 28.93
N GLU A 25 -6.85 6.82 28.14
CA GLU A 25 -6.52 7.09 26.75
C GLU A 25 -5.46 8.20 26.67
N PHE A 26 -4.75 8.30 25.53
CA PHE A 26 -3.79 9.39 25.31
C PHE A 26 -4.56 10.71 25.18
N SER A 27 -4.50 11.52 26.21
CA SER A 27 -5.29 12.75 26.31
C SER A 27 -4.56 13.80 27.16
N PRO A 28 -4.86 15.10 26.98
CA PRO A 28 -4.32 16.17 27.82
C PRO A 28 -4.58 15.97 29.32
N GLU A 29 -5.71 15.37 29.67
CA GLU A 29 -6.11 15.10 31.05
C GLU A 29 -5.19 14.06 31.71
N ALA A 30 -4.76 13.02 31.00
CA ALA A 30 -3.81 12.03 31.49
C ALA A 30 -2.46 12.68 31.86
N PHE A 31 -1.96 13.58 31.03
CA PHE A 31 -0.73 14.31 31.30
C PHE A 31 -0.89 15.40 32.36
N ALA A 32 -2.09 15.97 32.52
CA ALA A 32 -2.39 16.87 33.63
C ALA A 32 -2.37 16.13 34.99
N GLU A 33 -2.96 14.92 35.03
CA GLU A 33 -2.91 14.05 36.23
C GLU A 33 -1.46 13.67 36.57
N ALA A 34 -0.61 13.35 35.55
CA ALA A 34 0.79 13.04 35.79
C ALA A 34 1.56 14.24 36.37
N ARG A 35 1.28 15.45 35.92
CA ARG A 35 1.86 16.68 36.48
C ARG A 35 1.39 16.96 37.89
N GLU A 36 0.09 16.79 38.20
CA GLU A 36 -0.46 17.01 39.51
C GLU A 36 0.11 16.02 40.54
N ARG A 37 0.25 14.75 40.17
CA ARG A 37 0.81 13.70 41.02
C ARG A 37 2.34 13.70 41.05
N ASP A 38 2.99 14.43 40.17
CA ASP A 38 4.44 14.46 39.99
C ASP A 38 5.04 13.04 39.74
N VAL A 39 4.38 12.24 38.90
CA VAL A 39 4.77 10.87 38.56
C VAL A 39 5.00 10.72 37.05
N PRO A 40 5.86 9.78 36.60
CA PRO A 40 6.04 9.50 35.18
C PRO A 40 4.79 8.87 34.57
N VAL A 41 4.66 8.98 33.24
CA VAL A 41 3.65 8.29 32.46
C VAL A 41 4.19 6.96 31.96
N LEU A 42 3.41 5.89 32.17
CA LEU A 42 3.62 4.59 31.54
C LEU A 42 2.75 4.51 30.27
N LEU A 43 3.36 4.65 29.12
CA LEU A 43 2.70 4.52 27.83
C LEU A 43 2.83 3.06 27.32
N SER A 44 1.70 2.42 27.02
CA SER A 44 1.66 1.10 26.38
C SER A 44 0.88 1.15 25.08
N VAL A 45 1.56 0.85 23.97
CA VAL A 45 1.00 0.90 22.62
C VAL A 45 0.93 -0.50 22.04
N GLY A 46 -0.15 -0.79 21.33
CA GLY A 46 -0.38 -2.07 20.65
C GLY A 46 -1.59 -1.98 19.72
N TYR A 47 -2.15 -3.13 19.34
CA TYR A 47 -3.34 -3.26 18.50
C TYR A 47 -4.06 -4.59 18.78
N ALA A 48 -5.30 -4.72 18.32
CA ALA A 48 -6.19 -5.80 18.73
C ALA A 48 -5.71 -7.20 18.31
N ALA A 49 -5.15 -7.35 17.12
CA ALA A 49 -4.68 -8.65 16.59
C ALA A 49 -3.27 -9.06 17.06
N CYS A 50 -2.65 -8.29 17.98
CA CYS A 50 -1.26 -8.44 18.37
C CYS A 50 -1.07 -9.55 19.42
N HIS A 51 -0.58 -10.72 19.03
CA HIS A 51 -0.30 -11.86 19.93
C HIS A 51 0.50 -11.47 21.19
N TRP A 52 1.67 -10.82 21.04
CA TRP A 52 2.50 -10.46 22.19
C TRP A 52 1.88 -9.38 23.08
N CYS A 53 0.93 -8.58 22.56
CA CYS A 53 0.14 -7.66 23.37
C CYS A 53 -0.83 -8.42 24.28
N HIS A 54 -1.48 -9.49 23.76
CA HIS A 54 -2.33 -10.38 24.54
C HIS A 54 -1.52 -11.10 25.63
N VAL A 55 -0.36 -11.64 25.28
CA VAL A 55 0.55 -12.28 26.23
C VAL A 55 0.88 -11.32 27.38
N MET A 56 1.30 -10.07 27.08
CA MET A 56 1.63 -9.08 28.12
C MET A 56 0.39 -8.66 28.94
N ALA A 57 -0.78 -8.60 28.31
CA ALA A 57 -2.03 -8.33 29.00
C ALA A 57 -2.35 -9.36 30.08
N HIS A 58 -2.28 -10.64 29.72
CA HIS A 58 -2.55 -11.75 30.64
C HIS A 58 -1.47 -11.92 31.72
N GLU A 59 -0.21 -11.81 31.35
CA GLU A 59 0.90 -12.07 32.26
C GLU A 59 1.24 -10.93 33.21
N SER A 60 1.02 -9.67 32.77
CA SER A 60 1.46 -8.48 33.50
C SER A 60 0.33 -7.55 33.88
N PHE A 61 -0.55 -7.16 32.93
CA PHE A 61 -1.59 -6.16 33.21
C PHE A 61 -2.80 -6.71 33.97
N ALA A 62 -3.05 -8.02 33.91
CA ALA A 62 -4.09 -8.69 34.70
C ALA A 62 -3.65 -9.01 36.13
N ASP A 63 -2.35 -8.88 36.45
CA ASP A 63 -1.83 -9.15 37.81
C ASP A 63 -2.17 -7.99 38.78
N PRO A 64 -2.91 -8.24 39.87
CA PRO A 64 -3.29 -7.18 40.84
C PRO A 64 -2.09 -6.49 41.49
N GLN A 65 -0.98 -7.18 41.70
CA GLN A 65 0.23 -6.59 42.28
C GLN A 65 0.89 -5.61 41.33
N THR A 66 0.96 -5.96 40.07
CA THR A 66 1.44 -5.08 38.99
C THR A 66 0.53 -3.87 38.83
N GLY A 67 -0.80 -4.09 38.83
CA GLY A 67 -1.79 -3.01 38.82
C GLY A 67 -1.62 -2.02 39.97
N HIS A 68 -1.41 -2.51 41.19
CA HIS A 68 -1.17 -1.66 42.36
C HIS A 68 0.10 -0.79 42.19
N LEU A 69 1.22 -1.39 41.80
CA LEU A 69 2.47 -0.67 41.57
C LEU A 69 2.33 0.41 40.47
N VAL A 70 1.65 0.08 39.36
CA VAL A 70 1.44 1.03 38.26
C VAL A 70 0.56 2.20 38.73
N ASN A 71 -0.58 1.92 39.38
CA ASN A 71 -1.52 2.96 39.85
C ASN A 71 -0.92 3.88 40.92
N GLU A 72 0.01 3.38 41.74
CA GLU A 72 0.64 4.18 42.80
C GLU A 72 1.74 5.11 42.21
N HIS A 73 2.55 4.63 41.27
CA HIS A 73 3.76 5.33 40.86
C HIS A 73 3.74 5.90 39.44
N PHE A 74 2.67 5.66 38.68
CA PHE A 74 2.57 6.10 37.29
C PHE A 74 1.15 6.63 37.00
N VAL A 75 1.03 7.40 35.91
CA VAL A 75 -0.21 7.52 35.15
C VAL A 75 -0.07 6.58 33.94
N ALA A 76 -0.94 5.59 33.87
CA ALA A 76 -0.89 4.58 32.82
C ALA A 76 -1.75 4.97 31.62
N VAL A 77 -1.13 5.08 30.44
CA VAL A 77 -1.79 5.44 29.17
C VAL A 77 -1.74 4.26 28.23
N LYS A 78 -2.90 3.88 27.71
CA LYS A 78 -3.03 2.81 26.71
C LYS A 78 -3.39 3.40 25.35
N VAL A 79 -2.71 2.96 24.28
CA VAL A 79 -2.90 3.48 22.93
C VAL A 79 -3.10 2.34 21.93
N ASP A 80 -4.16 2.46 21.14
CA ASP A 80 -4.33 1.69 19.92
C ASP A 80 -3.58 2.41 18.79
N ARG A 81 -2.51 1.78 18.27
CA ARG A 81 -1.70 2.33 17.19
C ARG A 81 -2.49 2.61 15.91
N GLU A 82 -3.59 1.91 15.71
CA GLU A 82 -4.41 2.02 14.51
C GLU A 82 -5.33 3.24 14.56
N GLN A 83 -5.74 3.66 15.77
CA GLN A 83 -6.45 4.92 15.98
C GLN A 83 -5.51 6.13 16.09
N ARG A 84 -4.34 5.94 16.73
CA ARG A 84 -3.36 7.01 16.98
C ARG A 84 -1.99 6.67 16.36
N PRO A 85 -1.89 6.62 15.02
CA PRO A 85 -0.62 6.36 14.33
C PRO A 85 0.42 7.45 14.58
N ASP A 86 0.01 8.67 14.90
CA ASP A 86 0.85 9.79 15.29
C ASP A 86 1.59 9.54 16.61
N VAL A 87 0.89 8.99 17.61
CA VAL A 87 1.47 8.57 18.89
C VAL A 87 2.40 7.38 18.68
N ASP A 88 1.93 6.37 17.94
CA ASP A 88 2.72 5.16 17.65
C ASP A 88 4.04 5.51 16.96
N SER A 89 4.02 6.25 15.86
CA SER A 89 5.23 6.61 15.10
C SER A 89 6.22 7.43 15.91
N THR A 90 5.73 8.40 16.68
CA THR A 90 6.58 9.26 17.53
C THR A 90 7.32 8.44 18.58
N TYR A 91 6.60 7.57 19.31
CA TYR A 91 7.23 6.81 20.39
C TYR A 91 7.91 5.52 19.89
N MET A 92 7.58 5.03 18.70
CA MET A 92 8.36 3.99 18.01
C MET A 92 9.76 4.51 17.66
N ALA A 93 9.85 5.72 17.10
CA ALA A 93 11.13 6.37 16.82
C ALA A 93 11.95 6.59 18.12
N ALA A 94 11.31 7.03 19.21
CA ALA A 94 11.96 7.14 20.51
C ALA A 94 12.44 5.77 21.04
N THR A 95 11.64 4.72 20.89
CA THR A 95 11.97 3.36 21.31
C THR A 95 13.17 2.82 20.53
N GLN A 96 13.20 3.02 19.21
CA GLN A 96 14.34 2.62 18.38
C GLN A 96 15.62 3.37 18.73
N LEU A 97 15.54 4.67 19.05
CA LEU A 97 16.68 5.46 19.51
C LEU A 97 17.22 4.94 20.85
N LEU A 98 16.34 4.57 21.78
CA LEU A 98 16.72 4.14 23.13
C LEU A 98 17.22 2.69 23.18
N THR A 99 16.68 1.79 22.34
CA THR A 99 16.89 0.34 22.47
C THR A 99 17.58 -0.28 21.24
N GLY A 100 17.63 0.42 20.12
CA GLY A 100 18.09 -0.11 18.83
C GLY A 100 17.07 -1.04 18.15
N GLN A 101 15.88 -1.24 18.73
CA GLN A 101 14.84 -2.14 18.22
C GLN A 101 13.46 -1.48 18.38
N GLY A 102 12.50 -1.88 17.54
CA GLY A 102 11.09 -1.51 17.62
C GLY A 102 10.19 -2.74 17.62
N GLY A 103 8.90 -2.55 17.88
CA GLY A 103 7.89 -3.61 17.84
C GLY A 103 6.82 -3.45 18.90
N TRP A 104 5.75 -4.23 18.77
CA TRP A 104 4.63 -4.25 19.71
C TRP A 104 4.58 -5.58 20.48
N PRO A 105 4.12 -5.52 21.77
CA PRO A 105 3.72 -4.32 22.50
C PRO A 105 4.90 -3.36 22.68
N MET A 106 4.65 -2.06 22.55
CA MET A 106 5.63 -1.03 22.84
C MET A 106 5.34 -0.44 24.22
N THR A 107 6.35 -0.36 25.08
CA THR A 107 6.26 0.17 26.44
C THR A 107 7.25 1.31 26.58
N VAL A 108 6.74 2.52 26.83
CA VAL A 108 7.58 3.73 26.95
C VAL A 108 7.28 4.45 28.25
N PHE A 109 8.33 4.92 28.91
CA PHE A 109 8.20 5.75 30.12
C PHE A 109 8.50 7.20 29.76
N LEU A 110 7.52 8.08 30.08
CA LEU A 110 7.52 9.49 29.70
C LEU A 110 7.58 10.37 30.93
N THR A 111 8.16 11.56 30.77
CA THR A 111 7.93 12.67 31.72
C THR A 111 6.48 13.12 31.68
N PRO A 112 5.99 13.88 32.66
CA PRO A 112 4.64 14.46 32.64
C PRO A 112 4.38 15.41 31.45
N GLU A 113 5.43 15.83 30.74
CA GLU A 113 5.34 16.63 29.50
C GLU A 113 5.35 15.76 28.24
N GLY A 114 5.36 14.42 28.34
CA GLY A 114 5.34 13.49 27.21
C GLY A 114 6.72 13.12 26.63
N ARG A 115 7.84 13.54 27.24
CA ARG A 115 9.19 13.26 26.72
C ARG A 115 9.66 11.87 27.12
N ALA A 116 10.08 11.04 26.17
CA ALA A 116 10.53 9.67 26.43
C ALA A 116 11.93 9.63 27.07
N PHE A 117 12.10 8.81 28.12
CA PHE A 117 13.40 8.61 28.78
C PHE A 117 13.81 7.14 28.97
N HIS A 118 12.84 6.22 28.86
CA HIS A 118 13.12 4.78 28.86
C HIS A 118 12.08 4.05 28.00
N ALA A 119 12.48 2.97 27.33
CA ALA A 119 11.58 2.21 26.47
C ALA A 119 11.96 0.72 26.42
N GLY A 120 11.02 -0.07 25.95
CA GLY A 120 11.19 -1.47 25.60
C GLY A 120 9.97 -1.97 24.85
N THR A 121 10.01 -3.24 24.47
CA THR A 121 8.87 -3.93 23.86
C THR A 121 8.18 -4.78 24.94
N TYR A 122 8.17 -6.07 24.78
CA TYR A 122 7.61 -7.01 25.75
C TYR A 122 8.53 -7.19 26.95
N PHE A 123 7.98 -7.14 28.17
CA PHE A 123 8.63 -7.46 29.44
C PHE A 123 7.97 -8.67 30.11
N PRO A 124 8.72 -9.75 30.42
CA PRO A 124 8.15 -10.95 31.03
C PRO A 124 7.70 -10.72 32.48
N PRO A 125 6.77 -11.53 33.04
CA PRO A 125 6.31 -11.40 34.42
C PRO A 125 7.37 -11.80 35.46
N ARG A 126 8.37 -12.60 35.04
CA ARG A 126 9.53 -13.03 35.85
C ARG A 126 10.81 -12.84 35.06
N PRO A 127 11.95 -12.61 35.72
CA PRO A 127 13.24 -12.47 35.02
C PRO A 127 13.58 -13.73 34.22
N VAL A 128 13.93 -13.56 32.95
CA VAL A 128 14.26 -14.67 32.04
C VAL A 128 15.55 -14.35 31.29
N GLN A 129 16.59 -15.21 31.40
CA GLN A 129 17.82 -15.14 30.59
C GLN A 129 18.43 -13.72 30.45
N GLY A 130 18.58 -13.01 31.58
CA GLY A 130 19.19 -11.67 31.59
C GLY A 130 18.23 -10.53 31.23
N ARG A 131 16.96 -10.82 30.96
CA ARG A 131 15.91 -9.81 30.82
C ARG A 131 15.22 -9.58 32.15
N PRO A 132 15.05 -8.31 32.60
CA PRO A 132 14.31 -7.99 33.82
C PRO A 132 12.82 -8.31 33.65
N SER A 133 12.15 -8.59 34.75
CA SER A 133 10.69 -8.67 34.78
C SER A 133 10.08 -7.28 34.69
N PHE A 134 8.80 -7.21 34.23
CA PHE A 134 8.09 -5.93 34.15
C PHE A 134 8.08 -5.19 35.52
N ARG A 135 7.84 -5.88 36.64
CA ARG A 135 7.88 -5.28 37.97
C ARG A 135 9.26 -4.76 38.36
N GLN A 136 10.34 -5.41 37.93
CA GLN A 136 11.69 -4.87 38.16
C GLN A 136 11.95 -3.61 37.35
N VAL A 137 11.43 -3.52 36.14
CA VAL A 137 11.51 -2.29 35.32
C VAL A 137 10.73 -1.17 35.96
N LEU A 138 9.48 -1.42 36.40
CA LEU A 138 8.67 -0.44 37.12
C LEU A 138 9.39 0.11 38.36
N ALA A 139 9.96 -0.77 39.19
CA ALA A 139 10.70 -0.36 40.40
C ALA A 139 11.95 0.47 40.04
N ALA A 140 12.72 0.08 39.04
CA ALA A 140 13.92 0.81 38.61
C ALA A 140 13.60 2.19 38.03
N VAL A 141 12.48 2.31 37.30
CA VAL A 141 12.00 3.60 36.76
C VAL A 141 11.52 4.50 37.91
N THR A 142 10.78 3.95 38.87
CA THR A 142 10.34 4.70 40.07
C THR A 142 11.53 5.22 40.88
N GLU A 143 12.53 4.38 41.13
CA GLU A 143 13.79 4.78 41.80
C GLU A 143 14.50 5.89 41.00
N ALA A 144 14.66 5.72 39.68
CA ALA A 144 15.32 6.73 38.84
C ALA A 144 14.56 8.07 38.87
N TRP A 145 13.23 8.04 38.85
CA TRP A 145 12.39 9.24 38.91
C TRP A 145 12.52 9.98 40.23
N THR A 146 12.61 9.26 41.36
CA THR A 146 12.69 9.85 42.69
C THR A 146 14.11 10.26 43.08
N GLU A 147 15.11 9.47 42.76
CA GLU A 147 16.49 9.65 43.25
C GLU A 147 17.44 10.28 42.24
N ARG A 148 17.19 10.09 40.92
CA ARG A 148 18.07 10.52 39.82
C ARG A 148 17.35 11.35 38.77
N ARG A 149 16.37 12.17 39.20
CA ARG A 149 15.49 12.93 38.33
C ARG A 149 16.21 13.80 37.29
N ASP A 150 17.30 14.49 37.69
CA ASP A 150 18.09 15.30 36.76
C ASP A 150 18.72 14.48 35.61
N GLU A 151 19.07 13.24 35.87
CA GLU A 151 19.60 12.33 34.84
C GLU A 151 18.48 11.91 33.89
N VAL A 152 17.33 11.57 34.43
CA VAL A 152 16.11 11.21 33.66
C VAL A 152 15.73 12.35 32.73
N LEU A 153 15.64 13.59 33.24
CA LEU A 153 15.25 14.76 32.46
C LEU A 153 16.29 15.08 31.36
N ARG A 154 17.59 15.01 31.67
CA ARG A 154 18.62 15.19 30.63
C ARG A 154 18.57 14.12 29.55
N GLY A 155 18.29 12.85 29.90
CA GLY A 155 18.08 11.78 28.93
C GLY A 155 16.87 12.03 28.03
N ALA A 156 15.76 12.46 28.62
CA ALA A 156 14.55 12.83 27.88
C ALA A 156 14.79 13.98 26.90
N ASP A 157 15.53 15.02 27.32
CA ASP A 157 15.89 16.16 26.47
C ASP A 157 16.72 15.72 25.26
N GLN A 158 17.66 14.79 25.45
CA GLN A 158 18.51 14.26 24.36
C GLN A 158 17.66 13.48 23.33
N VAL A 159 16.71 12.65 23.78
CA VAL A 159 15.79 11.92 22.90
C VAL A 159 14.92 12.89 22.12
N THR A 160 14.33 13.88 22.81
CA THR A 160 13.51 14.92 22.20
C THR A 160 14.27 15.71 21.13
N GLU A 161 15.50 16.13 21.43
CA GLU A 161 16.37 16.83 20.47
C GLU A 161 16.70 15.96 19.26
N ALA A 162 16.97 14.68 19.45
CA ALA A 162 17.25 13.75 18.36
C ALA A 162 16.02 13.57 17.45
N LEU A 163 14.82 13.39 18.02
CA LEU A 163 13.58 13.26 17.27
C LEU A 163 13.26 14.52 16.47
N SER A 164 13.38 15.71 17.08
CA SER A 164 13.09 16.98 16.41
C SER A 164 14.03 17.28 15.23
N ARG A 165 15.25 16.75 15.26
CA ARG A 165 16.25 16.91 14.19
C ARG A 165 16.18 15.81 13.13
N HIS A 166 15.48 14.71 13.41
CA HIS A 166 15.43 13.53 12.53
C HIS A 166 15.04 13.89 11.09
N PRO A 167 13.94 14.62 10.83
CA PRO A 167 13.55 14.94 9.45
C PRO A 167 14.58 15.77 8.69
N GLU A 168 15.29 16.68 9.35
CA GLU A 168 16.36 17.46 8.71
C GLU A 168 17.59 16.62 8.37
N LEU A 169 17.89 15.61 9.22
CA LEU A 169 18.94 14.64 8.94
C LEU A 169 18.57 13.75 7.76
N VAL A 170 17.33 13.29 7.69
CA VAL A 170 16.81 12.53 6.55
C VAL A 170 16.88 13.36 5.27
N GLU A 171 16.36 14.59 5.26
CA GLU A 171 16.45 15.49 4.10
C GLU A 171 17.89 15.67 3.62
N ARG A 172 18.84 15.89 4.53
CA ARG A 172 20.27 16.01 4.21
C ARG A 172 20.85 14.71 3.64
N MET A 173 20.58 13.58 4.28
CA MET A 173 21.03 12.26 3.83
C MET A 173 20.52 11.96 2.40
N LEU A 174 19.28 12.30 2.10
CA LEU A 174 18.69 12.12 0.78
C LEU A 174 19.30 13.05 -0.25
N ALA A 175 19.55 14.30 0.10
CA ALA A 175 20.20 15.28 -0.79
C ALA A 175 21.67 14.92 -1.12
N GLU A 176 22.41 14.36 -0.18
CA GLU A 176 23.77 13.89 -0.38
C GLU A 176 23.88 12.62 -1.25
N ALA A 177 22.80 11.86 -1.40
CA ALA A 177 22.77 10.63 -2.20
C ALA A 177 22.91 10.86 -3.70
N GLY A 178 22.59 12.08 -4.18
CA GLY A 178 22.74 12.45 -5.60
C GLY A 178 21.83 13.63 -5.97
N PRO A 179 22.05 14.25 -7.13
CA PRO A 179 21.18 15.32 -7.61
C PRO A 179 19.78 14.77 -7.79
N ALA A 180 18.79 15.50 -7.29
CA ALA A 180 17.37 15.17 -7.51
C ALA A 180 17.13 14.95 -9.01
N VAL A 181 16.41 13.88 -9.34
CA VAL A 181 15.88 13.70 -10.69
C VAL A 181 14.85 14.80 -10.89
N VAL A 182 15.33 15.98 -11.34
CA VAL A 182 14.43 17.00 -11.87
C VAL A 182 13.81 16.38 -13.11
N VAL A 183 12.52 16.13 -13.10
CA VAL A 183 11.78 15.66 -14.26
C VAL A 183 11.42 16.86 -15.11
N PRO A 184 12.22 17.19 -16.16
CA PRO A 184 11.84 18.20 -17.12
C PRO A 184 10.65 17.69 -17.93
N SER A 185 9.77 18.58 -18.34
CA SER A 185 8.71 18.23 -19.30
C SER A 185 9.34 18.01 -20.68
N GLY A 186 9.39 16.77 -21.20
CA GLY A 186 9.91 16.47 -22.55
C GLY A 186 10.84 15.25 -22.62
N GLY A 187 11.43 14.97 -23.76
CA GLY A 187 12.22 13.76 -24.04
C GLY A 187 13.43 13.51 -23.13
N GLU A 188 13.97 14.52 -22.43
CA GLU A 188 15.01 14.34 -21.41
C GLU A 188 14.44 13.77 -20.09
N ALA A 189 13.12 13.89 -19.87
CA ALA A 189 12.44 13.36 -18.70
C ALA A 189 12.41 11.83 -18.71
N ASP A 190 12.15 11.21 -19.86
CA ASP A 190 12.11 9.75 -20.04
C ASP A 190 13.45 9.10 -19.70
N ASP A 191 14.56 9.77 -20.00
CA ASP A 191 15.90 9.25 -19.70
C ASP A 191 16.21 9.34 -18.19
N ALA A 192 15.76 10.38 -17.51
CA ALA A 192 16.01 10.58 -16.08
C ALA A 192 15.26 9.54 -15.22
N ALA A 193 13.99 9.28 -15.51
CA ALA A 193 13.25 8.22 -14.82
C ALA A 193 13.74 6.83 -15.18
N GLY A 194 14.10 6.60 -16.42
CA GLY A 194 14.71 5.36 -16.82
C GLY A 194 15.99 5.05 -16.02
N ARG A 195 16.81 6.06 -15.73
CA ARG A 195 17.99 5.92 -14.86
C ARG A 195 17.60 5.64 -13.40
N LEU A 196 16.60 6.36 -12.88
CA LEU A 196 16.10 6.13 -11.51
C LEU A 196 15.58 4.69 -11.34
N VAL A 197 14.73 4.24 -12.27
CA VAL A 197 14.21 2.87 -12.28
C VAL A 197 15.35 1.84 -12.42
N GLY A 198 16.34 2.10 -13.26
CA GLY A 198 17.52 1.24 -13.38
C GLY A 198 18.27 1.09 -12.05
N ALA A 199 18.61 2.22 -11.41
CA ALA A 199 19.27 2.21 -10.10
C ALA A 199 18.44 1.52 -9.02
N TRP A 200 17.11 1.69 -9.06
CA TRP A 200 16.20 1.01 -8.14
C TRP A 200 16.22 -0.52 -8.32
N LEU A 201 16.11 -1.00 -9.56
CA LEU A 201 16.16 -2.44 -9.87
C LEU A 201 17.52 -3.06 -9.48
N ASP A 202 18.63 -2.36 -9.73
CA ASP A 202 19.95 -2.78 -9.30
C ASP A 202 20.03 -2.89 -7.77
N GLY A 203 19.47 -1.93 -7.05
CA GLY A 203 19.38 -1.94 -5.59
C GLY A 203 18.51 -3.08 -5.04
N LEU A 204 17.39 -3.37 -5.71
CA LEU A 204 16.52 -4.51 -5.36
C LEU A 204 17.23 -5.85 -5.58
N GLU A 205 17.97 -6.01 -6.68
CA GLU A 205 18.72 -7.24 -6.95
C GLU A 205 19.80 -7.49 -5.90
N VAL A 206 20.47 -6.44 -5.41
CA VAL A 206 21.42 -6.55 -4.29
C VAL A 206 20.73 -6.97 -2.99
N ALA A 207 19.50 -6.50 -2.74
CA ALA A 207 18.72 -6.82 -1.53
C ALA A 207 17.98 -8.17 -1.61
N ARG A 208 17.89 -8.77 -2.81
CA ARG A 208 17.16 -10.01 -3.06
C ARG A 208 17.73 -11.19 -2.28
N ASP A 209 16.85 -11.94 -1.64
CA ASP A 209 17.16 -13.26 -1.13
C ASP A 209 17.03 -14.31 -2.24
N ALA A 210 18.14 -14.62 -2.88
CA ALA A 210 18.16 -15.58 -4.00
C ALA A 210 17.83 -17.03 -3.60
N ALA A 211 17.86 -17.36 -2.30
CA ALA A 211 17.55 -18.71 -1.81
C ALA A 211 16.05 -18.92 -1.61
N HIS A 212 15.34 -17.89 -1.12
CA HIS A 212 13.93 -18.01 -0.72
C HIS A 212 13.03 -16.96 -1.38
N GLU A 213 13.58 -16.11 -2.22
CA GLU A 213 12.92 -15.00 -2.88
C GLU A 213 12.40 -13.90 -1.91
N GLY A 214 11.98 -12.78 -2.48
CA GLY A 214 11.72 -11.57 -1.70
C GLY A 214 13.01 -10.87 -1.27
N PHE A 215 12.95 -10.03 -0.24
CA PHE A 215 14.06 -9.18 0.18
C PHE A 215 14.42 -9.40 1.65
N GLY A 216 15.72 -9.28 1.98
CA GLY A 216 16.22 -9.46 3.33
C GLY A 216 16.39 -10.94 3.74
N THR A 217 16.99 -11.19 4.91
CA THR A 217 17.37 -12.53 5.40
C THR A 217 16.67 -12.95 6.69
N GLY A 218 15.81 -12.09 7.24
CA GLY A 218 15.04 -12.33 8.47
C GLY A 218 13.58 -12.70 8.20
N ALA A 219 12.72 -12.27 9.11
CA ALA A 219 11.26 -12.31 8.89
C ALA A 219 10.90 -11.52 7.64
N LYS A 220 9.92 -12.00 6.88
CA LYS A 220 9.55 -11.42 5.59
C LYS A 220 8.11 -10.95 5.57
N PHE A 221 7.95 -9.65 5.35
CA PHE A 221 6.68 -9.04 5.01
C PHE A 221 6.47 -9.06 3.48
N PRO A 222 5.21 -9.11 3.00
CA PRO A 222 4.93 -8.83 1.60
C PRO A 222 5.46 -7.43 1.25
N PRO A 223 6.40 -7.28 0.30
CA PRO A 223 6.92 -5.97 -0.07
C PRO A 223 5.95 -5.28 -1.05
N SER A 224 4.70 -5.08 -0.61
CA SER A 224 3.58 -4.66 -1.45
C SER A 224 3.82 -3.37 -2.24
N PRO A 225 4.44 -2.30 -1.68
CA PRO A 225 4.78 -1.11 -2.45
C PRO A 225 5.80 -1.38 -3.57
N VAL A 226 6.79 -2.24 -3.30
CA VAL A 226 7.78 -2.66 -4.32
C VAL A 226 7.09 -3.45 -5.42
N LEU A 227 6.22 -4.41 -5.06
CA LEU A 227 5.49 -5.23 -6.03
C LEU A 227 4.55 -4.37 -6.90
N ASP A 228 3.84 -3.38 -6.32
CA ASP A 228 3.02 -2.44 -7.10
C ASP A 228 3.87 -1.66 -8.13
N ALA A 229 5.02 -1.12 -7.71
CA ALA A 229 5.93 -0.41 -8.58
C ALA A 229 6.50 -1.31 -9.69
N LEU A 230 6.86 -2.57 -9.36
CA LEU A 230 7.32 -3.55 -10.36
C LEU A 230 6.24 -3.85 -11.40
N THR A 231 4.93 -3.91 -11.02
CA THR A 231 3.85 -4.05 -12.02
C THR A 231 3.79 -2.89 -13.00
N ARG A 232 4.09 -1.66 -12.54
CA ARG A 232 4.12 -0.46 -13.38
C ARG A 232 5.32 -0.48 -14.33
N VAL A 233 6.52 -0.76 -13.80
CA VAL A 233 7.76 -0.84 -14.61
C VAL A 233 7.65 -1.93 -15.68
N ALA A 234 7.13 -3.11 -15.33
CA ALA A 234 6.96 -4.22 -16.25
C ALA A 234 5.98 -3.92 -17.41
N ARG A 235 5.19 -2.85 -17.28
CA ARG A 235 4.10 -2.48 -18.19
C ARG A 235 4.46 -1.34 -19.16
N VAL A 236 5.51 -0.56 -18.89
CA VAL A 236 5.90 0.60 -19.72
C VAL A 236 6.01 0.20 -21.19
N PRO A 237 5.27 0.81 -22.14
CA PRO A 237 5.33 0.45 -23.56
C PRO A 237 6.71 0.66 -24.18
N SER A 238 7.08 -0.17 -25.16
CA SER A 238 8.26 0.11 -25.99
C SER A 238 8.04 1.35 -26.86
N PRO A 239 9.04 2.20 -27.05
CA PRO A 239 8.94 3.37 -27.93
C PRO A 239 8.51 3.05 -29.36
N GLU A 240 8.67 1.83 -29.81
CA GLU A 240 8.30 1.40 -31.19
C GLU A 240 6.78 1.21 -31.39
N THR A 241 5.98 1.09 -30.34
CA THR A 241 4.52 0.95 -30.45
C THR A 241 3.81 2.29 -30.66
N THR A 242 4.53 3.41 -30.65
CA THR A 242 4.00 4.77 -30.84
C THR A 242 4.34 5.41 -32.16
N GLY A 243 4.92 4.68 -33.13
CA GLY A 243 5.24 5.19 -34.46
C GLY A 243 4.00 5.27 -35.38
N PRO A 244 3.86 6.34 -36.19
CA PRO A 244 2.79 6.41 -37.17
C PRO A 244 3.11 5.47 -38.36
N GLY A 245 2.51 4.29 -38.42
CA GLY A 245 2.61 3.48 -39.62
C GLY A 245 2.57 1.97 -39.47
N SER A 246 1.49 1.41 -39.02
CA SER A 246 1.14 0.03 -39.31
C SER A 246 -0.24 -0.05 -39.96
N ALA A 247 -0.39 0.67 -41.09
CA ALA A 247 -1.54 0.54 -41.96
C ALA A 247 -1.05 0.08 -43.33
N ALA A 248 -0.56 -1.16 -43.44
CA ALA A 248 -0.37 -1.79 -44.74
C ALA A 248 -0.20 -3.30 -44.56
N ALA A 249 -1.27 -4.05 -44.53
CA ALA A 249 -1.41 -5.39 -45.12
C ALA A 249 -2.82 -5.96 -44.89
N LEU A 250 -3.81 -5.40 -45.57
CA LEU A 250 -5.00 -6.18 -45.90
C LEU A 250 -5.18 -6.07 -47.42
N GLY A 251 -5.06 -7.23 -48.10
CA GLY A 251 -5.05 -7.38 -49.53
C GLY A 251 -6.29 -6.84 -50.22
N GLN A 252 -6.10 -6.20 -51.33
CA GLN A 252 -7.14 -5.97 -52.32
C GLN A 252 -7.29 -7.21 -53.20
N PRO A 253 -8.53 -7.59 -53.59
CA PRO A 253 -8.78 -8.56 -54.64
C PRO A 253 -8.63 -7.90 -56.02
N GLY A 254 -8.07 -8.66 -56.95
CA GLY A 254 -7.73 -8.21 -58.25
C GLY A 254 -8.87 -7.79 -59.16
N ALA A 255 -8.53 -6.94 -60.13
CA ALA A 255 -9.27 -6.79 -61.39
C ALA A 255 -8.29 -6.58 -62.55
N ASP A 256 -8.56 -7.33 -63.59
CA ASP A 256 -7.88 -7.61 -64.83
C ASP A 256 -7.55 -6.43 -65.76
N SER A 257 -6.43 -6.65 -66.47
CA SER A 257 -6.17 -6.44 -67.92
C SER A 257 -6.33 -5.08 -68.58
N ARG A 258 -5.27 -4.58 -69.15
CA ARG A 258 -4.94 -4.49 -70.59
C ARG A 258 -3.85 -3.46 -70.91
N ALA A 259 -2.80 -3.97 -71.53
CA ALA A 259 -2.03 -3.50 -72.65
C ALA A 259 -2.22 -2.06 -73.20
N ASP A 260 -1.11 -1.28 -73.40
CA ASP A 260 -0.36 -1.22 -74.67
C ASP A 260 0.68 -0.09 -74.62
N GLU A 261 1.80 -0.45 -75.22
CA GLU A 261 2.73 0.30 -76.12
C GLU A 261 3.47 1.58 -75.67
N ALA A 262 4.75 1.41 -75.55
CA ALA A 262 5.85 1.87 -76.46
C ALA A 262 6.19 3.39 -76.44
N ALA A 263 7.42 3.72 -76.15
CA ALA A 263 8.41 4.24 -77.04
C ALA A 263 9.56 4.96 -76.31
N ASP A 264 10.71 4.42 -76.46
CA ASP A 264 11.96 5.01 -76.97
C ASP A 264 12.71 6.11 -76.21
N ALA A 265 13.98 5.76 -76.06
CA ALA A 265 15.15 6.42 -75.51
C ALA A 265 15.55 7.77 -76.19
N PRO A 266 16.61 8.51 -75.85
CA PRO A 266 17.95 7.95 -75.63
C PRO A 266 18.82 8.57 -74.52
N VAL A 267 19.88 7.82 -74.25
CA VAL A 267 21.11 8.06 -73.54
C VAL A 267 21.87 9.27 -74.04
N VAL A 268 22.45 10.07 -73.15
CA VAL A 268 23.67 10.84 -73.37
C VAL A 268 24.63 10.67 -72.21
N GLU A 269 25.77 10.09 -72.49
CA GLU A 269 26.97 10.06 -71.67
C GLU A 269 27.62 11.47 -71.56
N GLY A 270 28.21 11.74 -70.44
CA GLY A 270 29.07 12.91 -70.20
C GLY A 270 29.93 12.72 -68.93
N SER A 271 31.18 12.38 -69.22
CA SER A 271 32.24 12.03 -68.26
C SER A 271 32.82 13.21 -67.45
N ALA A 272 33.28 12.85 -66.27
CA ALA A 272 34.52 13.20 -65.57
C ALA A 272 34.68 14.63 -64.99
N THR A 273 34.92 14.75 -63.71
CA THR A 273 36.21 14.89 -63.02
C THR A 273 35.98 15.23 -61.52
N GLY A 274 36.81 14.63 -60.69
CA GLY A 274 36.75 14.61 -59.26
C GLY A 274 36.98 15.92 -58.55
N ARG A 275 36.58 15.87 -57.26
CA ARG A 275 37.32 16.45 -56.13
C ARG A 275 36.78 15.97 -54.81
N ASP A 276 37.70 15.62 -53.94
CA ASP A 276 37.55 15.26 -52.52
C ASP A 276 36.55 16.13 -51.73
N GLY A 277 35.69 15.49 -50.96
CA GLY A 277 34.83 16.14 -49.98
C GLY A 277 34.50 15.15 -48.87
N SER A 278 35.22 15.23 -47.76
CA SER A 278 35.04 14.50 -46.50
C SER A 278 33.57 14.38 -46.10
N GLY A 279 33.04 13.18 -46.18
CA GLY A 279 31.74 12.83 -45.67
C GLY A 279 31.75 12.87 -44.14
N ARG A 280 31.07 13.84 -43.55
CA ARG A 280 30.61 13.74 -42.18
C ARG A 280 29.43 12.76 -42.15
N SER A 281 29.69 11.53 -41.74
CA SER A 281 28.67 10.61 -41.27
C SER A 281 28.18 11.14 -39.92
N GLY A 282 26.95 11.63 -39.87
CA GLY A 282 26.29 12.02 -38.61
C GLY A 282 26.02 10.79 -37.74
N PRO A 283 26.17 10.90 -36.40
CA PRO A 283 25.85 9.82 -35.49
C PRO A 283 24.38 9.95 -35.06
N GLU A 284 23.41 9.51 -35.84
CA GLU A 284 21.99 9.60 -35.42
C GLU A 284 21.26 8.26 -35.30
N ASN A 285 21.85 7.12 -35.59
CA ASN A 285 21.15 5.83 -35.47
C ASN A 285 21.66 4.89 -34.38
N GLY A 286 22.62 5.31 -33.54
CA GLY A 286 23.16 4.47 -32.45
C GLY A 286 22.50 4.67 -31.07
N SER A 287 21.90 5.83 -30.79
CA SER A 287 21.42 6.19 -29.48
C SER A 287 20.00 5.65 -29.19
N THR A 288 19.12 5.59 -30.16
CA THR A 288 17.75 5.09 -30.03
C THR A 288 17.67 3.58 -29.76
N GLY A 289 18.52 2.79 -30.45
CA GLY A 289 18.60 1.35 -30.23
C GLY A 289 19.12 0.95 -28.84
N SER A 290 20.05 1.74 -28.28
CA SER A 290 20.58 1.52 -26.93
C SER A 290 19.57 1.83 -25.85
N ALA A 291 18.82 2.92 -25.96
CA ALA A 291 17.77 3.30 -25.01
C ALA A 291 16.61 2.29 -24.99
N HIS A 292 16.20 1.78 -26.16
CA HIS A 292 15.18 0.74 -26.28
C HIS A 292 15.62 -0.58 -25.61
N ALA A 293 16.84 -1.03 -25.86
CA ALA A 293 17.37 -2.24 -25.24
C ALA A 293 17.44 -2.12 -23.72
N ALA A 294 17.81 -0.95 -23.19
CA ALA A 294 17.84 -0.69 -21.77
C ALA A 294 16.41 -0.69 -21.15
N ALA A 295 15.43 -0.11 -21.82
CA ALA A 295 14.03 -0.13 -21.37
C ALA A 295 13.47 -1.56 -21.33
N GLU A 296 13.75 -2.37 -22.36
CA GLU A 296 13.34 -3.77 -22.42
C GLU A 296 14.02 -4.61 -21.32
N GLN A 297 15.29 -4.34 -21.03
CA GLN A 297 16.00 -5.00 -19.94
C GLN A 297 15.35 -4.67 -18.58
N ARG A 298 15.01 -3.40 -18.31
CA ARG A 298 14.32 -3.00 -17.08
C ARG A 298 12.98 -3.70 -16.94
N ARG A 299 12.19 -3.81 -18.01
CA ARG A 299 10.90 -4.54 -17.97
C ARG A 299 11.07 -6.01 -17.63
N ARG A 300 12.07 -6.69 -18.22
CA ARG A 300 12.36 -8.10 -17.92
C ARG A 300 12.78 -8.29 -16.48
N SER A 301 13.72 -7.49 -15.99
CA SER A 301 14.18 -7.54 -14.60
C SER A 301 13.03 -7.28 -13.61
N ALA A 302 12.20 -6.27 -13.87
CA ALA A 302 11.03 -5.99 -13.03
C ALA A 302 10.04 -7.16 -13.00
N ARG A 303 9.74 -7.78 -14.15
CA ARG A 303 8.86 -8.95 -14.24
C ARG A 303 9.44 -10.16 -13.49
N GLU A 304 10.74 -10.40 -13.62
CA GLU A 304 11.41 -11.51 -12.94
C GLU A 304 11.32 -11.36 -11.43
N LEU A 305 11.70 -10.21 -10.88
CA LEU A 305 11.59 -9.91 -9.45
C LEU A 305 10.14 -10.01 -8.94
N LEU A 306 9.20 -9.44 -9.69
CA LEU A 306 7.76 -9.48 -9.37
C LEU A 306 7.26 -10.92 -9.27
N CYS A 307 7.47 -11.70 -10.33
CA CYS A 307 6.95 -13.05 -10.41
C CYS A 307 7.64 -14.01 -9.42
N ALA A 308 8.94 -13.87 -9.19
CA ALA A 308 9.68 -14.68 -8.24
C ALA A 308 9.18 -14.45 -6.81
N THR A 309 9.04 -13.19 -6.40
CA THR A 309 8.52 -12.85 -5.07
C THR A 309 7.07 -13.26 -4.88
N LEU A 310 6.18 -13.00 -5.87
CA LEU A 310 4.78 -13.43 -5.80
C LEU A 310 4.62 -14.94 -5.78
N ASP A 311 5.44 -15.69 -6.53
CA ASP A 311 5.40 -17.16 -6.47
C ASP A 311 5.76 -17.66 -5.06
N ALA A 312 6.73 -17.06 -4.40
CA ALA A 312 7.10 -17.43 -3.03
C ALA A 312 5.97 -17.13 -2.03
N ILE A 313 5.34 -15.96 -2.13
CA ILE A 313 4.19 -15.57 -1.30
C ILE A 313 2.99 -16.49 -1.52
N VAL A 314 2.59 -16.73 -2.79
CA VAL A 314 1.39 -17.49 -3.15
C VAL A 314 1.55 -19.01 -2.96
N ARG A 315 2.77 -19.52 -2.97
CA ARG A 315 3.05 -20.93 -2.67
C ARG A 315 3.45 -21.19 -1.24
N GLY A 316 3.94 -20.16 -0.54
CA GLY A 316 4.34 -20.23 0.86
C GLY A 316 3.14 -20.33 1.79
N ALA A 317 3.44 -20.43 3.09
CA ALA A 317 2.43 -20.48 4.13
C ALA A 317 1.80 -19.10 4.42
N LEU A 318 2.28 -18.03 3.76
CA LEU A 318 1.68 -16.71 3.91
C LEU A 318 0.27 -16.65 3.31
N GLN A 319 0.02 -17.39 2.23
CA GLN A 319 -1.34 -17.60 1.73
C GLN A 319 -2.08 -18.61 2.61
N ASP A 320 -3.27 -18.27 3.08
CA ASP A 320 -4.18 -19.26 3.65
C ASP A 320 -4.80 -20.11 2.53
N HIS A 321 -4.21 -21.24 2.27
CA HIS A 321 -4.62 -22.14 1.18
C HIS A 321 -5.98 -22.80 1.40
N VAL A 322 -6.54 -22.74 2.61
CA VAL A 322 -7.84 -23.34 2.96
C VAL A 322 -8.96 -22.32 2.90
N GLY A 323 -8.80 -21.19 3.60
CA GLY A 323 -9.85 -20.18 3.77
C GLY A 323 -9.70 -18.94 2.88
N GLY A 324 -8.56 -18.77 2.22
CA GLY A 324 -8.25 -17.57 1.42
C GLY A 324 -7.70 -16.41 2.25
N GLY A 325 -7.27 -15.36 1.58
CA GLY A 325 -6.55 -14.25 2.18
C GLY A 325 -5.10 -14.58 2.52
N PHE A 326 -4.37 -13.58 3.02
CA PHE A 326 -2.96 -13.67 3.35
C PHE A 326 -2.71 -13.24 4.79
N PHE A 327 -1.82 -13.95 5.45
CA PHE A 327 -1.28 -13.56 6.76
C PHE A 327 -0.30 -12.40 6.60
N ARG A 328 -0.05 -11.68 7.70
CA ARG A 328 0.69 -10.43 7.70
C ARG A 328 2.15 -10.58 7.29
N TYR A 329 2.89 -11.52 7.89
CA TYR A 329 4.29 -11.77 7.58
C TYR A 329 4.70 -13.21 7.89
N SER A 330 5.84 -13.62 7.31
CA SER A 330 6.48 -14.89 7.65
C SER A 330 7.58 -14.65 8.68
N VAL A 331 7.55 -15.43 9.76
CA VAL A 331 8.57 -15.42 10.82
C VAL A 331 9.89 -15.97 10.28
N THR A 332 9.82 -16.90 9.31
CA THR A 332 10.97 -17.53 8.68
C THR A 332 11.26 -16.94 7.30
N PRO A 333 12.53 -16.89 6.86
CA PRO A 333 12.90 -16.32 5.57
C PRO A 333 12.40 -17.14 4.37
N ASP A 334 12.05 -18.41 4.55
CA ASP A 334 11.61 -19.34 3.51
C ASP A 334 10.08 -19.37 3.29
N TRP A 335 9.35 -18.42 3.87
CA TRP A 335 7.89 -18.28 3.79
C TRP A 335 7.10 -19.47 4.35
N SER A 336 7.69 -20.29 5.25
CA SER A 336 7.10 -21.52 5.74
C SER A 336 6.30 -21.38 7.05
N LEU A 337 6.54 -20.31 7.83
CA LEU A 337 5.87 -20.09 9.12
C LEU A 337 5.30 -18.68 9.18
N PRO A 338 3.98 -18.49 8.96
CA PRO A 338 3.35 -17.18 9.09
C PRO A 338 3.13 -16.80 10.55
N HIS A 339 3.08 -15.51 10.81
CA HIS A 339 2.39 -14.95 11.96
C HIS A 339 0.91 -14.81 11.57
N PHE A 340 0.01 -15.48 12.29
CA PHE A 340 -1.32 -15.83 11.80
C PHE A 340 -2.37 -14.70 11.81
N GLU A 341 -2.02 -13.46 12.09
CA GLU A 341 -2.92 -12.32 11.91
C GLU A 341 -3.16 -12.02 10.41
N LYS A 342 -4.38 -11.60 10.08
CA LYS A 342 -4.73 -11.15 8.72
C LYS A 342 -5.16 -9.69 8.77
N MET A 343 -4.35 -8.81 8.20
CA MET A 343 -4.62 -7.38 8.17
C MET A 343 -5.31 -6.99 6.85
N LEU A 344 -6.24 -6.04 6.93
CA LEU A 344 -6.95 -5.54 5.75
C LEU A 344 -5.99 -4.90 4.74
N TYR A 345 -5.05 -4.07 5.20
CA TYR A 345 -4.12 -3.33 4.33
C TYR A 345 -3.17 -4.24 3.54
N ASP A 346 -2.70 -5.35 4.11
CA ASP A 346 -1.85 -6.32 3.40
C ASP A 346 -2.65 -6.98 2.27
N ASN A 347 -3.86 -7.45 2.59
CA ASN A 347 -4.74 -8.11 1.65
C ASN A 347 -5.21 -7.17 0.53
N ALA A 348 -5.49 -5.90 0.84
CA ALA A 348 -5.86 -4.88 -0.13
C ALA A 348 -4.77 -4.65 -1.19
N GLN A 349 -3.53 -4.50 -0.74
CA GLN A 349 -2.39 -4.28 -1.62
C GLN A 349 -2.08 -5.54 -2.45
N LEU A 350 -2.10 -6.73 -1.84
CA LEU A 350 -1.86 -7.99 -2.55
C LEU A 350 -2.94 -8.28 -3.59
N LEU A 351 -4.21 -7.99 -3.33
CA LEU A 351 -5.28 -8.10 -4.33
C LEU A 351 -4.98 -7.29 -5.58
N ARG A 352 -4.58 -6.03 -5.39
CA ARG A 352 -4.21 -5.12 -6.48
C ARG A 352 -3.03 -5.64 -7.29
N VAL A 353 -1.96 -6.05 -6.61
CA VAL A 353 -0.74 -6.58 -7.25
C VAL A 353 -1.04 -7.85 -8.03
N LEU A 354 -1.80 -8.79 -7.45
CA LEU A 354 -2.21 -10.03 -8.11
C LEU A 354 -3.02 -9.74 -9.38
N ALA A 355 -4.04 -8.89 -9.31
CA ALA A 355 -4.88 -8.55 -10.44
C ALA A 355 -4.07 -7.91 -11.60
N ARG A 356 -3.19 -6.97 -11.28
CA ARG A 356 -2.31 -6.31 -12.26
C ARG A 356 -1.31 -7.28 -12.89
N THR A 357 -0.81 -8.24 -12.10
CA THR A 357 0.14 -9.23 -12.61
C THR A 357 -0.56 -10.27 -13.49
N VAL A 358 -1.80 -10.66 -13.16
CA VAL A 358 -2.60 -11.54 -14.02
C VAL A 358 -2.81 -10.91 -15.38
N GLU A 359 -3.28 -9.66 -15.43
CA GLU A 359 -3.49 -8.94 -16.70
C GLU A 359 -2.19 -8.80 -17.51
N LEU A 360 -1.08 -8.49 -16.83
CA LEU A 360 0.24 -8.41 -17.47
C LEU A 360 0.64 -9.73 -18.15
N LEU A 361 0.46 -10.87 -17.47
CA LEU A 361 0.83 -12.19 -17.97
C LEU A 361 -0.12 -12.67 -19.10
N GLU A 362 -1.44 -12.40 -18.95
CA GLU A 362 -2.44 -12.77 -19.97
C GLU A 362 -2.29 -11.94 -21.24
N ARG A 363 -2.10 -10.63 -21.12
CA ARG A 363 -1.85 -9.74 -22.26
C ARG A 363 -0.64 -10.19 -23.08
N ASP A 364 0.44 -10.56 -22.40
CA ASP A 364 1.69 -10.95 -23.05
C ASP A 364 1.70 -12.44 -23.45
N GLY A 365 0.73 -13.24 -23.00
CA GLY A 365 0.61 -14.68 -23.32
C GLY A 365 1.79 -15.53 -22.83
N THR A 366 2.55 -15.07 -21.82
CA THR A 366 3.86 -15.63 -21.50
C THR A 366 3.83 -16.80 -20.54
N ASP A 367 2.90 -16.83 -19.54
CA ASP A 367 2.81 -17.90 -18.54
C ASP A 367 1.34 -18.09 -18.06
N PRO A 368 0.50 -18.79 -18.83
CA PRO A 368 -0.91 -18.99 -18.49
C PRO A 368 -1.10 -19.74 -17.16
N ALA A 369 -0.21 -20.66 -16.80
CA ALA A 369 -0.32 -21.42 -15.56
C ALA A 369 -0.09 -20.55 -14.34
N ARG A 370 0.87 -19.64 -14.41
CA ARG A 370 1.15 -18.65 -13.35
C ARG A 370 0.00 -17.64 -13.25
N ALA A 371 -0.49 -17.11 -14.37
CA ALA A 371 -1.65 -16.22 -14.39
C ALA A 371 -2.87 -16.87 -13.74
N ALA A 372 -3.19 -18.12 -14.07
CA ALA A 372 -4.29 -18.87 -13.46
C ALA A 372 -4.11 -19.09 -11.95
N ARG A 373 -2.87 -19.29 -11.47
CA ARG A 373 -2.57 -19.40 -10.04
C ARG A 373 -2.83 -18.10 -9.30
N TYR A 374 -2.33 -16.99 -9.82
CA TYR A 374 -2.53 -15.66 -9.21
C TYR A 374 -4.00 -15.23 -9.24
N ARG A 375 -4.72 -15.56 -10.32
CA ARG A 375 -6.17 -15.33 -10.41
C ARG A 375 -6.92 -16.08 -9.31
N ARG A 376 -6.64 -17.37 -9.09
CA ARG A 376 -7.24 -18.14 -8.00
C ARG A 376 -6.92 -17.58 -6.62
N ALA A 377 -5.68 -17.11 -6.40
CA ALA A 377 -5.29 -16.49 -5.15
C ALA A 377 -6.07 -15.19 -4.89
N ALA A 378 -6.25 -14.34 -5.91
CA ALA A 378 -7.05 -13.12 -5.84
C ALA A 378 -8.55 -13.43 -5.58
N GLU A 379 -9.12 -14.41 -6.27
CA GLU A 379 -10.51 -14.84 -6.08
C GLU A 379 -10.74 -15.39 -4.67
N ALA A 380 -9.85 -16.26 -4.17
CA ALA A 380 -9.92 -16.79 -2.82
C ALA A 380 -9.76 -15.69 -1.73
N LEU A 381 -8.95 -14.66 -2.00
CA LEU A 381 -8.84 -13.50 -1.13
C LEU A 381 -10.17 -12.74 -1.05
N VAL A 382 -10.83 -12.49 -2.17
CA VAL A 382 -12.12 -11.78 -2.17
C VAL A 382 -13.23 -12.63 -1.55
N GLU A 383 -13.23 -13.95 -1.74
CA GLU A 383 -14.13 -14.87 -1.04
C GLU A 383 -13.95 -14.79 0.48
N TRP A 384 -12.69 -14.78 0.96
CA TRP A 384 -12.38 -14.58 2.37
C TRP A 384 -12.85 -13.21 2.87
N LEU A 385 -12.60 -12.14 2.11
CA LEU A 385 -13.01 -10.78 2.45
C LEU A 385 -14.53 -10.70 2.65
N HIS A 386 -15.31 -11.27 1.73
CA HIS A 386 -16.77 -11.29 1.80
C HIS A 386 -17.29 -12.12 2.99
N ARG A 387 -16.63 -13.21 3.32
CA ARG A 387 -17.07 -14.13 4.37
C ARG A 387 -16.72 -13.63 5.77
N GLU A 388 -15.54 -13.01 5.93
CA GLU A 388 -14.96 -12.77 7.25
C GLU A 388 -14.75 -11.29 7.59
N MET A 389 -14.62 -10.39 6.59
CA MET A 389 -14.17 -9.02 6.84
C MET A 389 -15.24 -7.95 6.63
N ILE A 390 -16.38 -8.24 6.00
CA ILE A 390 -17.44 -7.25 5.82
C ILE A 390 -18.12 -7.00 7.17
N THR A 391 -18.23 -5.73 7.57
CA THR A 391 -18.97 -5.28 8.75
C THR A 391 -20.49 -5.25 8.47
N GLY A 392 -21.30 -5.09 9.52
CA GLY A 392 -22.75 -4.96 9.37
C GLY A 392 -23.19 -3.77 8.52
N GLU A 393 -22.35 -2.74 8.44
CA GLU A 393 -22.56 -1.49 7.70
C GLU A 393 -22.06 -1.58 6.25
N GLY A 394 -21.39 -2.65 5.86
CA GLY A 394 -20.87 -2.89 4.51
C GLY A 394 -19.48 -2.33 4.21
N ALA A 395 -18.77 -1.85 5.25
CA ALA A 395 -17.35 -1.53 5.19
C ALA A 395 -16.50 -2.77 5.52
N PHE A 396 -15.18 -2.61 5.62
CA PHE A 396 -14.27 -3.71 5.95
C PHE A 396 -13.66 -3.52 7.34
N ALA A 397 -13.69 -4.59 8.14
CA ALA A 397 -13.03 -4.70 9.42
C ALA A 397 -11.50 -4.58 9.29
N ALA A 398 -10.82 -4.17 10.35
CA ALA A 398 -9.39 -3.91 10.33
C ALA A 398 -8.55 -5.19 10.24
N ALA A 399 -8.88 -6.22 11.04
CA ALA A 399 -8.04 -7.41 11.16
C ALA A 399 -8.78 -8.63 11.70
N LEU A 400 -8.17 -9.81 11.51
CA LEU A 400 -8.41 -11.03 12.27
C LEU A 400 -7.20 -11.31 13.14
N ASP A 401 -7.48 -11.70 14.40
CA ASP A 401 -6.46 -12.02 15.39
C ASP A 401 -5.59 -13.21 14.99
N ALA A 402 -4.34 -13.20 15.43
CA ALA A 402 -3.45 -14.35 15.31
C ALA A 402 -3.88 -15.50 16.25
N ASP A 403 -4.46 -15.15 17.39
CA ASP A 403 -4.85 -16.07 18.44
C ASP A 403 -6.29 -16.57 18.26
N SER A 404 -6.51 -17.80 18.68
CA SER A 404 -7.83 -18.43 18.75
C SER A 404 -7.85 -19.55 19.77
N THR A 405 -9.04 -19.87 20.25
CA THR A 405 -9.24 -20.99 21.19
C THR A 405 -8.93 -22.31 20.49
N PRO A 406 -8.07 -23.18 21.06
CA PRO A 406 -7.85 -24.52 20.56
C PRO A 406 -9.14 -25.35 20.58
N ALA A 407 -9.19 -26.43 19.78
CA ALA A 407 -10.31 -27.37 19.81
C ALA A 407 -10.57 -27.90 21.24
N ALA A 408 -11.82 -28.27 21.56
CA ALA A 408 -12.30 -28.60 22.90
C ALA A 408 -11.55 -29.74 23.61
N ASP A 409 -10.78 -30.54 22.91
CA ASP A 409 -9.92 -31.62 23.41
C ASP A 409 -8.47 -31.17 23.70
N GLU A 410 -8.11 -29.92 23.37
CA GLU A 410 -6.84 -29.27 23.75
C GLU A 410 -7.12 -28.16 24.77
N PRO A 411 -6.86 -28.36 26.08
CA PRO A 411 -7.25 -27.39 27.06
C PRO A 411 -6.31 -26.18 27.14
N HIS A 412 -6.90 -24.98 27.15
CA HIS A 412 -6.65 -23.91 28.11
C HIS A 412 -5.69 -22.78 27.80
N ALA A 413 -5.44 -22.38 26.56
CA ALA A 413 -5.05 -20.99 26.30
C ALA A 413 -5.33 -20.65 24.83
N GLU A 414 -5.78 -19.46 24.57
CA GLU A 414 -5.70 -18.89 23.24
C GLU A 414 -4.28 -19.13 22.70
N ARG A 415 -4.19 -19.68 21.50
CA ARG A 415 -2.91 -20.06 20.90
C ARG A 415 -2.83 -19.51 19.48
N GLU A 416 -1.70 -18.91 19.19
CA GLU A 416 -1.41 -18.43 17.86
C GLU A 416 -1.58 -19.53 16.81
N GLY A 417 -2.36 -19.24 15.78
CA GLY A 417 -2.60 -20.13 14.65
C GLY A 417 -3.49 -21.36 14.93
N ALA A 418 -4.11 -21.48 16.12
CA ALA A 418 -4.90 -22.66 16.46
C ALA A 418 -6.07 -22.91 15.50
N TYR A 419 -6.72 -21.86 15.00
CA TYR A 419 -7.77 -21.94 13.98
C TYR A 419 -7.25 -22.43 12.62
N TYR A 420 -6.06 -22.00 12.22
CA TYR A 420 -5.53 -22.17 10.87
C TYR A 420 -4.72 -23.45 10.67
N THR A 421 -4.07 -23.95 11.73
CA THR A 421 -3.15 -25.10 11.66
C THR A 421 -3.87 -26.43 11.85
N PHE A 422 -3.33 -27.49 11.27
CA PHE A 422 -3.86 -28.84 11.40
C PHE A 422 -2.78 -29.76 11.97
N ALA A 423 -3.14 -30.57 13.00
CA ALA A 423 -2.22 -31.54 13.57
C ALA A 423 -1.81 -32.56 12.49
N ARG A 424 -0.51 -32.77 12.36
CA ARG A 424 0.03 -33.88 11.58
C ARG A 424 -0.38 -35.18 12.27
N ASP A 425 -1.20 -36.00 11.62
CA ASP A 425 -1.47 -37.36 12.11
C ASP A 425 -0.15 -38.15 12.19
N ARG A 426 0.45 -38.17 13.38
CA ARG A 426 1.72 -38.90 13.65
C ARG A 426 1.58 -40.40 13.50
N GLY A 427 0.39 -40.90 13.14
CA GLY A 427 0.05 -42.34 13.06
C GLY A 427 0.05 -42.93 11.66
N SER A 428 0.03 -42.18 10.59
CA SER A 428 -0.04 -42.68 9.21
C SER A 428 1.35 -42.84 8.58
N ARG A 429 2.16 -43.78 9.11
CA ARG A 429 3.34 -44.31 8.41
C ARG A 429 3.01 -45.56 7.59
N SER A 430 1.76 -45.82 7.24
CA SER A 430 1.38 -46.90 6.32
C SER A 430 0.52 -46.34 5.21
N GLY A 431 1.16 -45.83 4.17
CA GLY A 431 0.52 -45.43 2.92
C GLY A 431 0.02 -46.64 2.11
N ALA A 432 -0.87 -47.43 2.67
CA ALA A 432 -1.43 -48.58 1.94
C ALA A 432 -2.93 -48.82 2.11
N ASP A 433 -3.65 -47.95 2.88
CA ASP A 433 -5.07 -48.24 3.03
C ASP A 433 -5.91 -47.02 3.38
N ARG A 434 -6.22 -46.21 2.42
CA ARG A 434 -7.43 -45.43 2.15
C ARG A 434 -7.19 -44.56 0.93
N GLY A 435 -7.93 -44.78 -0.15
CA GLY A 435 -7.80 -44.11 -1.44
C GLY A 435 -8.14 -42.58 -1.43
N HIS A 436 -7.46 -41.85 -0.61
CA HIS A 436 -7.46 -40.39 -0.68
C HIS A 436 -6.29 -39.95 -1.57
N PRO A 437 -6.52 -39.17 -2.63
CA PRO A 437 -5.44 -38.60 -3.41
C PRO A 437 -4.54 -37.79 -2.51
N GLU A 438 -3.24 -38.08 -2.46
CA GLU A 438 -2.26 -37.21 -1.83
C GLU A 438 -2.33 -35.83 -2.51
N PRO A 439 -2.27 -34.74 -1.75
CA PRO A 439 -2.22 -33.38 -2.36
C PRO A 439 -0.97 -33.31 -3.23
N VAL A 440 -1.16 -33.09 -4.52
CA VAL A 440 -0.14 -33.23 -5.57
C VAL A 440 1.09 -32.35 -5.35
N THR A 441 1.03 -31.30 -4.53
CA THR A 441 2.14 -30.38 -4.27
C THR A 441 2.11 -29.69 -2.90
N ALA A 442 1.19 -29.99 -1.99
CA ALA A 442 1.14 -29.35 -0.67
C ALA A 442 2.06 -30.05 0.33
N SER A 443 2.77 -29.29 1.13
CA SER A 443 3.58 -29.79 2.24
C SER A 443 3.18 -29.08 3.55
N TRP A 444 3.40 -29.75 4.67
CA TRP A 444 3.17 -29.21 5.99
C TRP A 444 4.47 -28.61 6.53
N GLY A 445 4.44 -27.33 6.91
CA GLY A 445 5.51 -26.71 7.66
C GLY A 445 5.63 -27.23 9.09
N GLU A 446 6.67 -26.81 9.81
CA GLU A 446 6.96 -27.30 11.18
C GLU A 446 5.79 -27.04 12.16
N ALA A 447 5.08 -25.95 12.02
CA ALA A 447 3.96 -25.54 12.88
C ALA A 447 2.58 -26.02 12.37
N GLY A 448 2.50 -26.90 11.37
CA GLY A 448 1.22 -27.33 10.80
C GLY A 448 0.60 -26.32 9.83
N ALA A 449 1.33 -25.30 9.41
CA ALA A 449 0.96 -24.40 8.33
C ALA A 449 1.12 -25.10 6.97
N LEU A 450 0.23 -24.78 6.03
CA LEU A 450 0.23 -25.39 4.70
C LEU A 450 1.03 -24.55 3.71
N THR A 451 1.79 -25.22 2.85
CA THR A 451 2.47 -24.63 1.71
C THR A 451 2.13 -25.39 0.43
N GLY A 452 2.23 -24.75 -0.72
CA GLY A 452 1.95 -25.36 -2.01
C GLY A 452 0.49 -25.18 -2.45
N ILE A 453 0.06 -25.98 -3.43
CA ILE A 453 -1.28 -25.90 -4.01
C ILE A 453 -2.09 -27.10 -3.54
N LEU A 454 -3.25 -26.83 -2.92
CA LEU A 454 -4.20 -27.85 -2.52
C LEU A 454 -5.09 -28.28 -3.70
N ASP A 455 -5.39 -29.58 -3.75
CA ASP A 455 -6.53 -30.07 -4.52
C ASP A 455 -7.84 -29.55 -3.91
N GLU A 456 -8.84 -29.27 -4.75
CA GLU A 456 -10.11 -28.67 -4.30
C GLU A 456 -10.86 -29.58 -3.31
N SER A 457 -10.79 -30.89 -3.48
CA SER A 457 -11.42 -31.85 -2.55
C SER A 457 -10.73 -31.84 -1.18
N VAL A 458 -9.40 -31.72 -1.15
CA VAL A 458 -8.61 -31.60 0.08
C VAL A 458 -8.87 -30.25 0.76
N ARG A 459 -8.93 -29.18 -0.01
CA ARG A 459 -9.27 -27.84 0.48
C ARG A 459 -10.63 -27.84 1.17
N HIS A 460 -11.63 -28.45 0.55
CA HIS A 460 -12.99 -28.56 1.09
C HIS A 460 -13.03 -29.34 2.40
N GLU A 461 -12.38 -30.53 2.45
CA GLU A 461 -12.29 -31.32 3.69
C GLU A 461 -11.63 -30.55 4.84
N LEU A 462 -10.51 -29.85 4.55
CA LEU A 462 -9.83 -29.04 5.56
C LEU A 462 -10.68 -27.85 5.99
N TRP A 463 -11.44 -27.26 5.08
CA TRP A 463 -12.39 -26.20 5.40
C TRP A 463 -13.48 -26.66 6.34
N GLU A 464 -14.14 -27.80 6.07
CA GLU A 464 -15.15 -28.36 6.96
C GLU A 464 -14.60 -28.63 8.38
N ARG A 465 -13.37 -29.11 8.47
CA ARG A 465 -12.69 -29.31 9.76
C ARG A 465 -12.37 -28.00 10.47
N ARG A 466 -12.06 -26.92 9.72
CA ARG A 466 -11.74 -25.60 10.25
C ARG A 466 -12.96 -24.89 10.80
N VAL A 467 -14.07 -24.85 10.06
CA VAL A 467 -15.29 -24.15 10.49
C VAL A 467 -15.97 -24.76 11.72
N ALA A 468 -15.58 -25.97 12.12
CA ALA A 468 -16.00 -26.56 13.38
C ALA A 468 -15.25 -26.00 14.61
N ARG A 469 -14.21 -25.20 14.41
CA ARG A 469 -13.43 -24.52 15.46
C ARG A 469 -13.99 -23.14 15.73
N GLU A 470 -13.64 -22.58 16.89
CA GLU A 470 -13.88 -21.16 17.18
C GLU A 470 -13.00 -20.29 16.31
N SER A 471 -13.62 -19.33 15.59
CA SER A 471 -12.92 -18.41 14.73
C SER A 471 -12.09 -17.41 15.55
N PRO A 472 -10.97 -16.88 15.01
CA PRO A 472 -10.25 -15.78 15.62
C PRO A 472 -11.15 -14.57 15.86
N HIS A 473 -10.82 -13.79 16.87
CA HIS A 473 -11.52 -12.53 17.11
C HIS A 473 -11.31 -11.59 15.92
N ARG A 474 -12.39 -10.91 15.50
CA ARG A 474 -12.35 -9.89 14.46
C ARG A 474 -12.34 -8.50 15.09
N ASP A 475 -11.39 -7.69 14.71
CA ASP A 475 -11.40 -6.26 15.03
C ASP A 475 -12.32 -5.52 14.05
N ASP A 476 -13.55 -5.27 14.51
CA ASP A 476 -14.63 -4.64 13.73
C ASP A 476 -14.42 -3.16 13.44
N LYS A 477 -13.32 -2.59 13.88
CA LYS A 477 -12.94 -1.21 13.60
C LYS A 477 -12.77 -1.00 12.10
N VAL A 478 -13.36 0.05 11.56
CA VAL A 478 -13.20 0.48 10.17
C VAL A 478 -12.14 1.57 10.12
N VAL A 479 -11.00 1.28 9.50
CA VAL A 479 -9.90 2.26 9.30
C VAL A 479 -10.02 2.88 7.92
N THR A 480 -10.09 4.21 7.82
CA THR A 480 -10.34 4.95 6.57
C THR A 480 -9.31 4.62 5.50
N ALA A 481 -8.03 4.72 5.81
CA ALA A 481 -6.94 4.44 4.86
C ALA A 481 -6.99 3.00 4.33
N TRP A 482 -7.20 2.03 5.20
CA TRP A 482 -7.18 0.61 4.83
C TRP A 482 -8.40 0.22 3.97
N ASN A 483 -9.55 0.80 4.28
CA ASN A 483 -10.74 0.69 3.43
C ASN A 483 -10.52 1.36 2.07
N GLY A 484 -9.88 2.53 2.02
CA GLY A 484 -9.47 3.19 0.77
C GLY A 484 -8.56 2.33 -0.09
N MET A 485 -7.59 1.63 0.52
CA MET A 485 -6.73 0.66 -0.17
C MET A 485 -7.54 -0.51 -0.71
N MET A 486 -8.48 -1.07 0.08
CA MET A 486 -9.31 -2.20 -0.35
C MET A 486 -10.29 -1.81 -1.46
N ILE A 487 -10.88 -0.61 -1.39
CA ILE A 487 -11.71 -0.04 -2.48
C ILE A 487 -10.89 0.04 -3.77
N THR A 488 -9.64 0.53 -3.69
CA THR A 488 -8.73 0.57 -4.84
C THR A 488 -8.47 -0.84 -5.40
N GLY A 489 -8.14 -1.80 -4.52
CA GLY A 489 -7.87 -3.18 -4.89
C GLY A 489 -9.04 -3.86 -5.58
N LEU A 490 -10.25 -3.75 -5.00
CA LEU A 490 -11.48 -4.32 -5.55
C LEU A 490 -11.88 -3.66 -6.87
N ALA A 491 -11.81 -2.33 -6.97
CA ALA A 491 -12.19 -1.61 -8.19
C ALA A 491 -11.29 -1.98 -9.38
N GLU A 492 -9.98 -2.03 -9.18
CA GLU A 492 -9.04 -2.46 -10.22
C GLU A 492 -9.20 -3.95 -10.54
N ALA A 493 -9.26 -4.82 -9.52
CA ALA A 493 -9.40 -6.26 -9.72
C ALA A 493 -10.73 -6.63 -10.40
N ALA A 494 -11.82 -5.94 -10.12
CA ALA A 494 -13.11 -6.15 -10.78
C ALA A 494 -13.02 -6.01 -12.30
N VAL A 495 -12.27 -5.03 -12.77
CA VAL A 495 -12.06 -4.78 -14.21
C VAL A 495 -11.03 -5.74 -14.79
N LEU A 496 -9.88 -5.91 -14.12
CA LEU A 496 -8.75 -6.69 -14.62
C LEU A 496 -9.00 -8.20 -14.66
N LEU A 497 -9.86 -8.69 -13.74
CA LEU A 497 -10.18 -10.11 -13.62
C LEU A 497 -11.59 -10.46 -14.15
N ASP A 498 -12.31 -9.49 -14.72
CA ASP A 498 -13.69 -9.64 -15.20
C ASP A 498 -14.64 -10.15 -14.09
N ARG A 499 -14.71 -9.40 -12.99
CA ARG A 499 -15.55 -9.67 -11.81
C ARG A 499 -16.37 -8.44 -11.42
N PRO A 500 -17.29 -7.95 -12.27
CA PRO A 500 -18.00 -6.68 -12.07
C PRO A 500 -18.80 -6.64 -10.76
N GLN A 501 -19.20 -7.78 -10.20
CA GLN A 501 -19.91 -7.86 -8.92
C GLN A 501 -19.09 -7.32 -7.73
N TRP A 502 -17.77 -7.27 -7.81
CA TRP A 502 -16.92 -6.71 -6.76
C TRP A 502 -17.01 -5.19 -6.64
N LEU A 503 -17.50 -4.53 -7.71
CA LEU A 503 -17.74 -3.07 -7.71
C LEU A 503 -18.86 -2.66 -6.75
N GLU A 504 -19.89 -3.49 -6.57
CA GLU A 504 -20.95 -3.22 -5.60
C GLU A 504 -20.39 -3.18 -4.17
N THR A 505 -19.55 -4.16 -3.83
CA THR A 505 -18.90 -4.21 -2.51
C THR A 505 -18.01 -2.98 -2.29
N ALA A 506 -17.19 -2.62 -3.28
CA ALA A 506 -16.32 -1.44 -3.20
C ALA A 506 -17.12 -0.14 -3.08
N GLY A 507 -18.22 -0.01 -3.84
CA GLY A 507 -19.11 1.15 -3.80
C GLY A 507 -19.82 1.30 -2.46
N THR A 508 -20.29 0.20 -1.86
CA THR A 508 -20.92 0.22 -0.54
C THR A 508 -19.93 0.70 0.53
N ALA A 509 -18.71 0.19 0.54
CA ALA A 509 -17.69 0.64 1.48
C ALA A 509 -17.31 2.12 1.26
N ALA A 510 -17.18 2.57 0.01
CA ALA A 510 -16.90 3.97 -0.31
C ALA A 510 -18.04 4.90 0.13
N GLN A 511 -19.31 4.50 -0.04
CA GLN A 511 -20.45 5.27 0.40
C GLN A 511 -20.52 5.36 1.93
N PHE A 512 -20.25 4.26 2.64
CA PHE A 512 -20.16 4.27 4.11
C PHE A 512 -19.12 5.26 4.62
N LEU A 513 -17.89 5.23 4.09
CA LEU A 513 -16.84 6.18 4.48
C LEU A 513 -17.23 7.63 4.15
N TRP A 514 -17.86 7.86 3.01
CA TRP A 514 -18.32 9.19 2.66
C TRP A 514 -19.38 9.73 3.62
N GLU A 515 -20.31 8.91 4.05
CA GLU A 515 -21.40 9.33 4.94
C GLU A 515 -21.01 9.42 6.41
N ARG A 516 -20.02 8.63 6.85
CA ARG A 516 -19.67 8.49 8.28
C ARG A 516 -18.34 9.10 8.67
N HIS A 517 -17.35 9.11 7.75
CA HIS A 517 -16.01 9.59 8.05
C HIS A 517 -15.74 10.98 7.47
N TRP A 518 -16.37 11.35 6.35
CA TRP A 518 -16.18 12.65 5.74
C TRP A 518 -17.07 13.72 6.37
N ASP A 519 -16.45 14.78 6.88
CA ASP A 519 -17.11 15.99 7.37
C ASP A 519 -16.84 17.14 6.38
N PRO A 520 -17.80 17.47 5.49
CA PRO A 520 -17.61 18.51 4.48
C PRO A 520 -17.55 19.93 5.07
N GLU A 521 -18.13 20.16 6.27
CA GLU A 521 -18.11 21.48 6.90
C GLU A 521 -16.73 21.78 7.47
N ARG A 522 -16.08 20.79 8.07
CA ARG A 522 -14.73 20.89 8.63
C ARG A 522 -13.63 20.58 7.60
N GLY A 523 -13.96 19.86 6.53
CA GLY A 523 -13.00 19.32 5.57
C GLY A 523 -12.07 18.30 6.24
N THR A 524 -12.61 17.38 7.03
CA THR A 524 -11.85 16.36 7.78
C THR A 524 -12.40 14.98 7.52
N LEU A 525 -11.52 13.99 7.62
CA LEU A 525 -11.89 12.58 7.67
C LEU A 525 -11.69 12.07 9.11
N ALA A 526 -12.61 11.25 9.61
CA ALA A 526 -12.36 10.46 10.80
C ALA A 526 -11.31 9.37 10.48
N ARG A 527 -10.40 9.10 11.40
CA ARG A 527 -9.43 8.00 11.25
C ARG A 527 -10.11 6.64 11.27
N THR A 528 -10.98 6.42 12.25
CA THR A 528 -11.65 5.14 12.45
C THR A 528 -13.13 5.31 12.82
N SER A 529 -13.90 4.22 12.67
CA SER A 529 -15.24 4.08 13.28
C SER A 529 -15.46 2.66 13.75
N ARG A 530 -16.46 2.47 14.60
CA ARG A 530 -16.99 1.16 14.99
C ARG A 530 -18.51 1.22 15.02
N GLY A 531 -19.15 0.40 14.20
CA GLY A 531 -20.57 0.55 13.93
C GLY A 531 -20.89 1.95 13.40
N ASP A 532 -21.89 2.59 13.96
CA ASP A 532 -22.32 3.95 13.58
C ASP A 532 -21.51 5.08 14.24
N VAL A 533 -20.53 4.77 15.07
CA VAL A 533 -19.77 5.76 15.86
C VAL A 533 -18.40 5.99 15.22
N ALA A 534 -18.22 7.17 14.66
CA ALA A 534 -16.90 7.63 14.24
C ALA A 534 -16.06 8.06 15.45
N ASP A 535 -14.77 7.74 15.41
CA ASP A 535 -13.83 8.19 16.42
C ASP A 535 -13.60 9.71 16.28
N PRO A 536 -13.46 10.45 17.38
CA PRO A 536 -13.23 11.89 17.30
C PRO A 536 -11.86 12.29 16.76
N HIS A 537 -10.92 11.36 16.65
CA HIS A 537 -9.59 11.64 16.11
C HIS A 537 -9.65 11.85 14.60
N GLU A 538 -9.05 12.95 14.21
CA GLU A 538 -8.95 13.30 12.79
C GLU A 538 -7.98 12.36 12.07
N GLY A 539 -8.33 11.99 10.84
CA GLY A 539 -7.50 11.18 9.97
C GLY A 539 -6.21 11.87 9.56
N ALA A 540 -5.16 11.09 9.43
CA ALA A 540 -3.86 11.51 8.94
C ALA A 540 -3.86 11.69 7.39
N LEU A 541 -2.73 12.12 6.84
CA LEU A 541 -2.52 12.19 5.39
C LEU A 541 -2.80 10.85 4.71
N GLU A 542 -2.42 9.74 5.35
CA GLU A 542 -2.68 8.38 4.85
C GLU A 542 -4.17 8.17 4.55
N ASP A 543 -5.08 8.59 5.45
CA ASP A 543 -6.53 8.42 5.30
C ASP A 543 -7.06 9.20 4.10
N HIS A 544 -6.64 10.45 3.96
CA HIS A 544 -7.05 11.29 2.85
C HIS A 544 -6.53 10.78 1.51
N ALA A 545 -5.25 10.41 1.44
CA ALA A 545 -4.61 9.96 0.22
C ALA A 545 -5.13 8.60 -0.26
N CYS A 546 -5.28 7.64 0.66
CA CYS A 546 -5.76 6.29 0.31
C CYS A 546 -7.26 6.30 -0.04
N PHE A 547 -8.09 7.04 0.68
CA PHE A 547 -9.52 7.13 0.36
C PHE A 547 -9.75 7.90 -0.93
N GLY A 548 -9.09 9.05 -1.13
CA GLY A 548 -9.18 9.80 -2.38
C GLY A 548 -8.73 9.00 -3.60
N ALA A 549 -7.65 8.23 -3.48
CA ALA A 549 -7.21 7.30 -4.53
C ALA A 549 -8.21 6.16 -4.77
N GLY A 550 -8.87 5.65 -3.71
CA GLY A 550 -9.93 4.65 -3.78
C GLY A 550 -11.14 5.16 -4.58
N LEU A 551 -11.58 6.39 -4.30
CA LEU A 551 -12.68 7.03 -5.05
C LEU A 551 -12.33 7.22 -6.53
N LEU A 552 -11.09 7.63 -6.85
CA LEU A 552 -10.63 7.72 -8.24
C LEU A 552 -10.61 6.36 -8.94
N ALA A 553 -10.16 5.31 -8.25
CA ALA A 553 -10.14 3.95 -8.79
C ALA A 553 -11.57 3.46 -9.06
N LEU A 554 -12.50 3.74 -8.17
CA LEU A 554 -13.91 3.38 -8.30
C LEU A 554 -14.56 4.13 -9.49
N TYR A 555 -14.28 5.44 -9.65
CA TYR A 555 -14.67 6.19 -10.83
C TYR A 555 -14.17 5.54 -12.13
N ARG A 556 -12.88 5.25 -12.21
CA ARG A 556 -12.28 4.61 -13.39
C ARG A 556 -12.92 3.27 -13.74
N ALA A 557 -13.33 2.51 -12.72
CA ALA A 557 -13.95 1.21 -12.91
C ALA A 557 -15.42 1.30 -13.31
N THR A 558 -16.18 2.30 -12.80
CA THR A 558 -17.62 2.43 -12.96
C THR A 558 -18.03 3.49 -13.97
N GLY A 559 -17.27 4.55 -14.14
CA GLY A 559 -17.63 5.75 -14.89
C GLY A 559 -18.63 6.67 -14.19
N ASP A 560 -18.96 6.40 -12.91
CA ASP A 560 -19.86 7.25 -12.12
C ASP A 560 -19.13 8.49 -11.65
N THR A 561 -19.48 9.64 -12.20
CA THR A 561 -18.84 10.94 -11.96
C THR A 561 -18.89 11.38 -10.49
N THR A 562 -19.85 10.89 -9.71
CA THR A 562 -19.94 11.16 -8.28
C THR A 562 -18.64 10.80 -7.54
N TRP A 563 -18.03 9.68 -7.89
CA TRP A 563 -16.77 9.24 -7.28
C TRP A 563 -15.59 10.15 -7.65
N TYR A 564 -15.57 10.64 -8.89
CA TYR A 564 -14.55 11.57 -9.34
C TYR A 564 -14.65 12.94 -8.65
N GLU A 565 -15.86 13.48 -8.55
CA GLU A 565 -16.12 14.74 -7.87
C GLU A 565 -15.72 14.67 -6.40
N ARG A 566 -16.09 13.59 -5.69
CA ARG A 566 -15.69 13.34 -4.31
C ARG A 566 -14.18 13.19 -4.16
N SER A 567 -13.51 12.49 -5.09
CA SER A 567 -12.05 12.38 -5.10
C SER A 567 -11.39 13.76 -5.26
N CYS A 568 -11.90 14.61 -6.13
CA CYS A 568 -11.41 15.98 -6.30
C CYS A 568 -11.63 16.86 -5.05
N GLU A 569 -12.80 16.73 -4.39
CA GLU A 569 -13.13 17.48 -3.17
C GLU A 569 -12.14 17.12 -2.04
N ILE A 570 -11.88 15.83 -1.81
CA ILE A 570 -10.88 15.40 -0.83
C ILE A 570 -9.49 15.89 -1.23
N ALA A 571 -9.11 15.85 -2.52
CA ALA A 571 -7.79 16.29 -2.96
C ALA A 571 -7.54 17.79 -2.68
N ASP A 572 -8.54 18.63 -2.96
CA ASP A 572 -8.48 20.05 -2.65
C ASP A 572 -8.25 20.33 -1.16
N VAL A 573 -8.96 19.61 -0.31
CA VAL A 573 -8.80 19.72 1.15
C VAL A 573 -7.45 19.20 1.60
N THR A 574 -7.03 18.05 1.09
CA THR A 574 -5.77 17.40 1.45
C THR A 574 -4.58 18.31 1.17
N VAL A 575 -4.53 18.91 -0.03
CA VAL A 575 -3.44 19.82 -0.39
C VAL A 575 -3.40 21.05 0.54
N ARG A 576 -4.57 21.65 0.84
CA ARG A 576 -4.63 22.81 1.75
C ARG A 576 -4.21 22.49 3.19
N ARG A 577 -4.52 21.28 3.69
CA ARG A 577 -4.29 20.93 5.09
C ARG A 577 -2.89 20.37 5.34
N PHE A 578 -2.39 19.55 4.43
CA PHE A 578 -1.18 18.75 4.62
C PHE A 578 0.05 19.28 3.86
N LEU A 579 -0.08 20.36 3.08
CA LEU A 579 1.06 21.03 2.48
C LEU A 579 1.32 22.38 3.15
N ARG A 580 2.46 22.51 3.82
CA ARG A 580 2.87 23.78 4.46
C ARG A 580 4.31 24.13 4.10
N GLY A 581 4.50 25.27 3.46
CA GLY A 581 5.84 25.78 3.10
C GLY A 581 6.62 24.83 2.19
N GLY A 582 5.95 24.14 1.27
CA GLY A 582 6.56 23.16 0.36
C GLY A 582 6.90 21.82 1.01
N ARG A 583 6.45 21.56 2.23
CA ARG A 583 6.64 20.31 2.97
C ARG A 583 5.33 19.55 3.14
N VAL A 584 5.37 18.26 2.94
CA VAL A 584 4.24 17.36 3.17
C VAL A 584 4.21 16.95 4.64
N LEU A 585 3.04 17.12 5.27
CA LEU A 585 2.79 16.75 6.66
C LEU A 585 2.03 15.43 6.71
N GLU A 586 2.28 14.63 7.75
CA GLU A 586 1.49 13.43 8.07
C GLU A 586 0.25 13.78 8.88
N THR A 587 0.37 14.79 9.78
CA THR A 587 -0.73 15.29 10.59
C THR A 587 -0.98 16.75 10.30
N ALA A 588 -2.24 17.14 10.05
CA ALA A 588 -2.62 18.52 9.76
C ALA A 588 -2.43 19.43 10.98
N GLU A 589 -2.73 18.91 12.16
CA GLU A 589 -2.53 19.57 13.45
C GLU A 589 -1.75 18.62 14.37
N LEU A 590 -0.59 19.08 14.83
CA LEU A 590 0.26 18.29 15.72
C LEU A 590 -0.24 18.46 17.18
N ASP A 591 -0.44 17.36 17.87
CA ASP A 591 -0.75 17.33 19.30
C ASP A 591 0.37 18.01 20.11
N ASP A 592 0.00 18.87 21.08
CA ASP A 592 0.96 19.65 21.88
C ASP A 592 1.91 18.72 22.68
N THR A 593 1.43 17.58 23.16
CA THR A 593 2.25 16.59 23.87
C THR A 593 3.27 15.93 22.95
N LEU A 594 2.84 15.57 21.72
CA LEU A 594 3.74 15.02 20.71
C LEU A 594 4.76 16.06 20.24
N ALA A 595 4.37 17.32 20.09
CA ALA A 595 5.30 18.42 19.82
C ALA A 595 6.35 18.56 20.92
N ALA A 596 5.92 18.49 22.21
CA ALA A 596 6.83 18.52 23.36
C ALA A 596 7.75 17.28 23.40
N ALA A 597 7.32 16.14 22.87
CA ALA A 597 8.12 14.94 22.70
C ALA A 597 9.14 15.01 21.54
N GLY A 598 9.07 16.04 20.70
CA GLY A 598 9.97 16.25 19.55
C GLY A 598 9.40 15.79 18.21
N ALA A 599 8.13 15.43 18.15
CA ALA A 599 7.47 15.13 16.88
C ALA A 599 7.38 16.41 16.00
N THR A 600 7.46 16.23 14.69
CA THR A 600 7.40 17.35 13.73
C THR A 600 6.15 17.33 12.86
N GLY A 601 5.37 16.25 12.89
CA GLY A 601 4.20 16.05 12.07
C GLY A 601 4.50 15.92 10.56
N ARG A 602 5.77 15.76 10.16
CA ARG A 602 6.16 15.60 8.75
C ARG A 602 5.94 14.17 8.28
N ALA A 603 5.51 14.03 7.03
CA ALA A 603 5.42 12.73 6.38
C ALA A 603 6.81 12.16 6.08
N GLU A 604 7.00 10.90 6.43
CA GLU A 604 8.22 10.15 6.10
C GLU A 604 8.22 9.74 4.62
N PRO A 605 9.38 9.80 3.94
CA PRO A 605 9.46 9.47 2.52
C PRO A 605 9.62 7.97 2.24
N PHE A 606 9.87 7.17 3.27
CA PHE A 606 10.12 5.73 3.12
C PHE A 606 8.84 4.92 3.25
N ASP A 607 8.72 3.88 2.41
CA ASP A 607 7.66 2.88 2.58
C ASP A 607 7.94 2.00 3.80
N ASP A 608 6.87 1.58 4.45
CA ASP A 608 6.85 0.50 5.43
C ASP A 608 6.04 -0.68 4.87
N VAL A 609 5.10 -1.23 5.61
CA VAL A 609 4.14 -2.26 5.13
C VAL A 609 3.21 -1.74 4.04
N ALA A 610 3.04 -0.43 3.95
CA ALA A 610 2.34 0.28 2.88
C ALA A 610 3.23 1.37 2.29
N ALA A 611 2.85 1.90 1.13
CA ALA A 611 3.53 3.03 0.52
C ALA A 611 3.41 4.27 1.41
N SER A 612 4.47 5.10 1.46
CA SER A 612 4.45 6.34 2.24
C SER A 612 3.28 7.24 1.81
N SER A 613 2.65 7.89 2.78
CA SER A 613 1.49 8.78 2.56
C SER A 613 1.78 9.86 1.51
N ALA A 614 3.00 10.42 1.54
CA ALA A 614 3.47 11.40 0.58
C ALA A 614 3.54 10.82 -0.85
N ALA A 615 4.02 9.59 -1.00
CA ALA A 615 4.09 8.92 -2.30
C ALA A 615 2.68 8.61 -2.85
N VAL A 616 1.76 8.15 -2.00
CA VAL A 616 0.36 7.91 -2.39
C VAL A 616 -0.29 9.22 -2.84
N LEU A 617 -0.11 10.32 -2.09
CA LEU A 617 -0.60 11.64 -2.44
C LEU A 617 -0.06 12.10 -3.79
N GLY A 618 1.27 12.06 -4.00
CA GLY A 618 1.90 12.49 -5.25
C GLY A 618 1.41 11.70 -6.46
N ARG A 619 1.26 10.39 -6.30
CA ARG A 619 0.71 9.50 -7.33
C ARG A 619 -0.75 9.85 -7.62
N TRP A 620 -1.60 9.94 -6.61
CA TRP A 620 -3.03 10.23 -6.76
C TRP A 620 -3.27 11.58 -7.45
N LEU A 621 -2.58 12.65 -7.03
CA LEU A 621 -2.68 13.96 -7.68
C LEU A 621 -2.25 13.92 -9.15
N SER A 622 -1.18 13.18 -9.48
CA SER A 622 -0.75 12.98 -10.86
C SER A 622 -1.81 12.24 -11.69
N GLU A 623 -2.47 11.26 -11.10
CA GLU A 623 -3.48 10.43 -11.75
C GLU A 623 -4.85 11.11 -11.88
N LEU A 624 -5.17 12.11 -11.08
CA LEU A 624 -6.39 12.94 -11.22
C LEU A 624 -6.38 13.77 -12.51
N SER A 625 -5.19 14.10 -13.04
CA SER A 625 -5.01 14.87 -14.29
C SER A 625 -5.79 16.19 -14.33
N ARG A 626 -6.01 16.81 -13.19
CA ARG A 626 -6.72 18.09 -13.04
C ARG A 626 -5.82 19.15 -12.41
N PRO A 627 -5.22 20.05 -13.22
CA PRO A 627 -4.34 21.09 -12.71
C PRO A 627 -5.06 22.12 -11.83
N GLU A 628 -6.40 22.20 -11.90
CA GLU A 628 -7.18 23.11 -11.06
C GLU A 628 -7.36 22.59 -9.63
N VAL A 629 -7.31 21.29 -9.41
CA VAL A 629 -7.42 20.66 -8.08
C VAL A 629 -6.16 20.97 -7.27
N GLY A 630 -6.31 21.67 -6.13
CA GLY A 630 -5.20 22.14 -5.32
C GLY A 630 -4.33 23.21 -6.00
N GLY A 631 -4.68 23.66 -7.19
CA GLY A 631 -4.00 24.73 -7.90
C GLY A 631 -2.48 24.49 -8.12
N ARG A 632 -1.67 25.53 -7.92
CA ARG A 632 -0.21 25.46 -8.01
C ARG A 632 0.39 24.47 -6.98
N GLU A 633 -0.26 24.33 -5.84
CA GLU A 633 0.22 23.52 -4.70
C GLU A 633 0.25 22.02 -5.01
N SER A 634 -0.64 21.51 -5.87
CA SER A 634 -0.57 20.12 -6.33
C SER A 634 0.72 19.81 -7.10
N GLY A 635 1.15 20.74 -7.97
CA GLY A 635 2.42 20.64 -8.66
C GLY A 635 3.62 20.68 -7.71
N ASP A 636 3.55 21.48 -6.65
CA ASP A 636 4.59 21.58 -5.63
C ASP A 636 4.71 20.26 -4.83
N VAL A 637 3.59 19.58 -4.52
CA VAL A 637 3.59 18.23 -3.89
C VAL A 637 4.29 17.21 -4.79
N VAL A 638 3.88 17.13 -6.05
CA VAL A 638 4.46 16.19 -7.01
C VAL A 638 5.95 16.44 -7.17
N ALA A 639 6.37 17.73 -7.25
CA ALA A 639 7.77 18.10 -7.33
C ALA A 639 8.56 17.72 -6.07
N ALA A 640 8.01 17.94 -4.88
CA ALA A 640 8.65 17.60 -3.61
C ALA A 640 8.85 16.07 -3.48
N VAL A 641 7.83 15.28 -3.80
CA VAL A 641 7.89 13.80 -3.81
C VAL A 641 8.93 13.31 -4.82
N THR A 642 8.94 13.86 -6.04
CA THR A 642 9.89 13.49 -7.08
C THR A 642 11.33 13.83 -6.68
N ALA A 643 11.54 14.97 -6.04
CA ALA A 643 12.87 15.38 -5.58
C ALA A 643 13.45 14.44 -4.52
N ALA A 644 12.64 13.92 -3.62
CA ALA A 644 13.05 12.95 -2.59
C ALA A 644 13.35 11.55 -3.17
N ALA A 645 12.70 11.17 -4.27
CA ALA A 645 12.72 9.81 -4.79
C ALA A 645 14.12 9.27 -5.09
N THR A 646 15.03 10.09 -5.64
CA THR A 646 16.41 9.67 -5.94
C THR A 646 17.15 9.24 -4.69
N GLY A 647 17.06 10.04 -3.62
CA GLY A 647 17.71 9.74 -2.36
C GLY A 647 17.16 8.47 -1.72
N VAL A 648 15.83 8.31 -1.70
CA VAL A 648 15.17 7.12 -1.14
C VAL A 648 15.57 5.86 -1.91
N VAL A 649 15.55 5.88 -3.25
CA VAL A 649 15.95 4.77 -4.11
C VAL A 649 17.38 4.33 -3.84
N LEU A 650 18.31 5.26 -3.71
CA LEU A 650 19.73 4.95 -3.52
C LEU A 650 20.07 4.50 -2.10
N LYS A 651 19.31 4.92 -1.08
CA LYS A 651 19.58 4.61 0.33
C LYS A 651 18.77 3.42 0.85
N ALA A 652 17.54 3.25 0.36
CA ALA A 652 16.61 2.22 0.83
C ALA A 652 15.74 1.70 -0.32
N PRO A 653 16.29 0.98 -1.30
CA PRO A 653 15.56 0.54 -2.49
C PRO A 653 14.32 -0.31 -2.18
N THR A 654 14.33 -1.09 -1.10
CA THR A 654 13.19 -1.91 -0.65
C THR A 654 12.09 -1.09 0.02
N ALA A 655 12.36 0.16 0.40
CA ALA A 655 11.39 1.12 0.96
C ALA A 655 11.12 2.29 0.00
N ALA A 656 11.26 2.08 -1.32
CA ALA A 656 11.16 3.13 -2.34
C ALA A 656 10.07 2.87 -3.40
N GLY A 657 9.31 1.77 -3.28
CA GLY A 657 8.31 1.37 -4.29
C GLY A 657 7.25 2.43 -4.51
N GLY A 658 6.72 3.02 -3.43
CA GLY A 658 5.76 4.12 -3.49
C GLY A 658 6.30 5.34 -4.23
N MET A 659 7.54 5.77 -3.92
CA MET A 659 8.19 6.89 -4.59
C MET A 659 8.43 6.62 -6.08
N VAL A 660 8.87 5.41 -6.44
CA VAL A 660 9.01 5.01 -7.85
C VAL A 660 7.66 5.04 -8.56
N SER A 661 6.59 4.54 -7.92
CA SER A 661 5.22 4.59 -8.46
C SER A 661 4.73 6.03 -8.67
N ALA A 662 5.04 6.95 -7.74
CA ALA A 662 4.68 8.36 -7.84
C ALA A 662 5.44 9.07 -9.00
N VAL A 663 6.74 8.82 -9.13
CA VAL A 663 7.56 9.35 -10.24
C VAL A 663 7.03 8.86 -11.59
N LEU A 664 6.74 7.56 -11.71
CA LEU A 664 6.20 7.00 -12.95
C LEU A 664 4.82 7.58 -13.29
N ALA A 665 3.94 7.79 -12.30
CA ALA A 665 2.64 8.43 -12.51
C ALA A 665 2.77 9.88 -12.97
N GLY A 666 3.71 10.64 -12.40
CA GLY A 666 3.98 12.02 -12.80
C GLY A 666 4.57 12.16 -14.19
N GLN A 667 5.36 11.18 -14.65
CA GLN A 667 5.97 11.19 -15.99
C GLN A 667 5.06 10.64 -17.08
N GLN A 668 4.19 9.73 -16.73
CA GLN A 668 3.24 9.11 -17.63
C GLN A 668 1.83 9.37 -17.09
N PRO A 669 1.36 10.62 -17.14
CA PRO A 669 -0.01 10.92 -16.74
C PRO A 669 -0.97 10.07 -17.59
N PRO A 670 -2.15 9.72 -17.04
CA PRO A 670 -3.09 8.90 -17.79
C PRO A 670 -3.47 9.60 -19.09
N GLN A 671 -3.67 8.81 -20.14
CA GLN A 671 -4.29 9.31 -21.35
C GLN A 671 -5.68 9.83 -21.01
N LEU A 672 -5.98 11.07 -21.36
CA LEU A 672 -7.26 11.68 -21.12
C LEU A 672 -8.19 11.45 -22.33
N LEU A 673 -9.35 10.85 -22.08
CA LEU A 673 -10.47 10.79 -23.03
C LEU A 673 -11.57 11.72 -22.50
N GLN A 674 -11.75 12.87 -23.14
CA GLN A 674 -12.82 13.79 -22.78
C GLN A 674 -14.00 13.56 -23.71
N VAL A 675 -15.13 13.11 -23.13
CA VAL A 675 -16.33 12.69 -23.85
C VAL A 675 -17.41 13.70 -23.63
N ALA A 676 -17.97 14.25 -24.71
CA ALA A 676 -19.09 15.18 -24.67
C ALA A 676 -20.34 14.60 -25.32
N ASP A 677 -21.50 14.98 -24.80
CA ASP A 677 -22.82 14.65 -25.33
C ASP A 677 -23.07 13.14 -25.58
N ALA A 678 -22.48 12.29 -24.74
CA ALA A 678 -22.70 10.85 -24.80
C ALA A 678 -24.08 10.48 -24.22
N SER A 679 -24.78 9.59 -24.89
CA SER A 679 -25.89 8.87 -24.24
C SER A 679 -25.33 7.89 -23.19
N PRO A 680 -26.14 7.46 -22.21
CA PRO A 680 -25.69 6.45 -21.23
C PRO A 680 -25.19 5.14 -21.89
N GLU A 681 -25.74 4.77 -23.05
CA GLU A 681 -25.29 3.62 -23.82
C GLU A 681 -23.92 3.85 -24.45
N GLN A 682 -23.71 5.00 -25.09
CA GLN A 682 -22.41 5.39 -25.68
C GLN A 682 -21.34 5.53 -24.61
N TRP A 683 -21.67 6.09 -23.43
CA TRP A 683 -20.74 6.17 -22.32
C TRP A 683 -20.30 4.78 -21.84
N ARG A 684 -21.25 3.84 -21.71
CA ARG A 684 -20.94 2.45 -21.36
C ARG A 684 -20.04 1.79 -22.42
N GLU A 685 -20.37 1.94 -23.70
CA GLU A 685 -19.57 1.42 -24.81
C GLU A 685 -18.15 1.99 -24.81
N VAL A 686 -17.95 3.27 -24.50
CA VAL A 686 -16.63 3.89 -24.32
C VAL A 686 -15.85 3.18 -23.20
N LEU A 687 -16.45 3.02 -22.03
CA LEU A 687 -15.80 2.37 -20.89
C LEU A 687 -15.46 0.91 -21.15
N GLU A 688 -16.36 0.17 -21.79
CA GLU A 688 -16.13 -1.22 -22.20
C GLU A 688 -15.00 -1.32 -23.21
N GLY A 689 -14.99 -0.43 -24.20
CA GLY A 689 -13.98 -0.40 -25.26
C GLY A 689 -12.59 0.00 -24.78
N VAL A 690 -12.49 0.90 -23.80
CA VAL A 690 -11.21 1.22 -23.13
C VAL A 690 -10.71 0.02 -22.30
N GLY A 691 -11.61 -0.83 -21.81
CA GLY A 691 -11.27 -2.08 -21.14
C GLY A 691 -10.35 -1.88 -19.93
N ALA A 692 -9.33 -2.73 -19.79
CA ALA A 692 -8.36 -2.68 -18.70
C ALA A 692 -7.58 -1.35 -18.62
N ALA A 693 -7.38 -0.66 -19.74
CA ALA A 693 -6.63 0.60 -19.75
C ALA A 693 -7.27 1.68 -18.88
N ARG A 694 -8.61 1.68 -18.69
CA ARG A 694 -9.32 2.68 -17.87
C ARG A 694 -8.89 2.68 -16.40
N VAL A 695 -8.48 1.54 -15.85
CA VAL A 695 -7.98 1.45 -14.47
C VAL A 695 -6.46 1.50 -14.38
N LEU A 696 -5.76 1.38 -15.49
CA LEU A 696 -4.31 1.32 -15.52
C LEU A 696 -3.65 2.64 -15.92
N ASN A 697 -4.06 3.21 -17.06
CA ASN A 697 -3.37 4.36 -17.67
C ASN A 697 -4.27 5.29 -18.51
N THR A 698 -5.59 5.14 -18.45
CA THR A 698 -6.52 6.01 -19.19
C THR A 698 -7.56 6.57 -18.24
N LEU A 699 -7.84 7.86 -18.35
CA LEU A 699 -8.89 8.55 -17.62
C LEU A 699 -9.94 9.07 -18.63
N ALA A 700 -11.10 8.44 -18.65
CA ALA A 700 -12.24 8.94 -19.43
C ALA A 700 -13.04 9.90 -18.55
N LEU A 701 -13.28 11.12 -19.02
CA LEU A 701 -14.05 12.16 -18.33
C LEU A 701 -15.24 12.57 -19.19
N GLU A 702 -16.42 12.52 -18.62
CA GLU A 702 -17.59 13.16 -19.22
C GLU A 702 -17.48 14.68 -19.05
N SER A 703 -17.55 15.43 -20.15
CA SER A 703 -17.41 16.89 -20.15
C SER A 703 -18.31 17.51 -21.18
N ARG A 704 -18.87 18.66 -20.84
CA ARG A 704 -19.67 19.48 -21.79
C ARG A 704 -18.83 20.53 -22.53
N VAL A 705 -17.53 20.60 -22.23
CA VAL A 705 -16.63 21.63 -22.77
C VAL A 705 -15.40 20.96 -23.36
N ALA A 706 -15.02 21.37 -24.57
CA ALA A 706 -13.77 20.93 -25.18
C ALA A 706 -12.55 21.23 -24.28
N PRO A 707 -11.54 20.34 -24.25
CA PRO A 707 -10.30 20.60 -23.51
C PRO A 707 -9.65 21.90 -23.97
N TYR A 708 -8.97 22.59 -23.06
CA TYR A 708 -8.21 23.80 -23.41
C TYR A 708 -7.15 23.48 -24.47
N GLY A 709 -7.17 24.23 -25.59
CA GLY A 709 -6.25 24.01 -26.71
C GLY A 709 -6.65 22.87 -27.64
N ALA A 710 -7.78 22.20 -27.41
CA ALA A 710 -8.30 21.21 -28.34
C ALA A 710 -8.74 21.85 -29.67
N PRO A 711 -8.63 21.12 -30.79
CA PRO A 711 -9.22 21.58 -32.04
C PRO A 711 -10.71 21.88 -31.85
N GLN A 712 -11.15 23.07 -32.30
CA GLN A 712 -12.56 23.44 -32.23
C GLN A 712 -13.38 22.50 -33.09
N ASP A 713 -14.38 21.91 -32.49
CA ASP A 713 -15.41 21.15 -33.17
C ASP A 713 -16.67 22.00 -33.29
N THR A 714 -17.26 22.01 -34.47
CA THR A 714 -18.52 22.71 -34.76
C THR A 714 -19.71 21.73 -34.86
N GLY A 715 -19.50 20.45 -34.56
CA GLY A 715 -20.51 19.41 -34.56
C GLY A 715 -21.38 19.43 -33.30
N SER A 716 -22.64 19.15 -33.40
CA SER A 716 -23.52 18.85 -32.28
C SER A 716 -23.65 17.34 -32.14
N GLY A 717 -23.40 16.80 -30.94
CA GLY A 717 -23.60 15.39 -30.67
C GLY A 717 -22.33 14.75 -30.02
N PHE A 718 -22.35 13.42 -29.93
CA PHE A 718 -21.26 12.63 -29.33
C PHE A 718 -19.90 13.01 -29.90
N THR A 719 -19.00 13.44 -29.04
CA THR A 719 -17.65 13.90 -29.39
C THR A 719 -16.65 13.46 -28.36
N VAL A 720 -15.52 12.89 -28.80
CA VAL A 720 -14.41 12.47 -27.92
C VAL A 720 -13.10 13.12 -28.37
N TRP A 721 -12.45 13.81 -27.43
CA TRP A 721 -11.07 14.29 -27.60
C TRP A 721 -10.13 13.33 -26.84
N ARG A 722 -9.13 12.84 -27.55
CA ARG A 722 -8.05 12.06 -26.98
C ARG A 722 -6.85 12.97 -26.76
N CYS A 723 -6.46 13.15 -25.50
CA CYS A 723 -5.37 14.04 -25.14
C CYS A 723 -4.26 13.27 -24.42
N ARG A 724 -3.01 13.57 -24.80
CA ARG A 724 -1.80 13.05 -24.16
C ARG A 724 -0.79 14.18 -24.05
N ASP A 725 -0.14 14.30 -22.92
CA ASP A 725 0.90 15.32 -22.64
C ASP A 725 0.46 16.75 -23.00
N GLY A 726 -0.81 17.09 -22.67
CA GLY A 726 -1.38 18.41 -22.94
C GLY A 726 -1.70 18.69 -24.44
N ARG A 727 -1.59 17.68 -25.30
CA ARG A 727 -1.94 17.77 -26.73
C ARG A 727 -3.15 16.90 -27.01
N CYS A 728 -4.15 17.49 -27.65
CA CYS A 728 -5.37 16.77 -28.06
C CYS A 728 -5.32 16.49 -29.57
N GLU A 729 -5.73 15.28 -29.93
CA GLU A 729 -5.94 14.87 -31.32
C GLU A 729 -7.24 15.49 -31.86
N LEU A 730 -7.44 15.37 -33.19
CA LEU A 730 -8.73 15.72 -33.79
C LEU A 730 -9.83 14.87 -33.17
N PRO A 731 -10.99 15.48 -32.82
CA PRO A 731 -12.08 14.76 -32.19
C PRO A 731 -12.62 13.64 -33.07
N VAL A 732 -13.21 12.65 -32.43
CA VAL A 732 -13.99 11.60 -33.06
C VAL A 732 -15.47 11.73 -32.70
N HIS A 733 -16.38 11.32 -33.60
CA HIS A 733 -17.81 11.52 -33.47
C HIS A 733 -18.61 10.21 -33.38
N SER A 734 -17.92 9.07 -33.24
CA SER A 734 -18.55 7.78 -32.98
C SER A 734 -17.69 6.90 -32.10
N VAL A 735 -18.35 6.03 -31.32
CA VAL A 735 -17.66 5.04 -30.49
C VAL A 735 -16.82 4.10 -31.34
N GLU A 736 -17.34 3.66 -32.50
CA GLU A 736 -16.62 2.77 -33.43
C GLU A 736 -15.31 3.41 -33.92
N GLU A 737 -15.32 4.71 -34.23
CA GLU A 737 -14.10 5.42 -34.64
C GLU A 737 -13.11 5.55 -33.47
N LEU A 738 -13.60 5.84 -32.26
CA LEU A 738 -12.76 5.88 -31.05
C LEU A 738 -12.06 4.54 -30.84
N LEU A 739 -12.82 3.44 -30.86
CA LEU A 739 -12.27 2.09 -30.62
C LEU A 739 -11.23 1.65 -31.67
N ARG A 740 -11.35 2.15 -32.90
CA ARG A 740 -10.32 1.91 -33.93
C ARG A 740 -9.02 2.70 -33.69
N ARG A 741 -9.09 3.80 -32.91
CA ARG A 741 -7.92 4.65 -32.61
C ARG A 741 -7.28 4.34 -31.25
N LEU A 742 -7.98 3.65 -30.35
CA LEU A 742 -7.44 3.18 -29.07
C LEU A 742 -6.49 1.99 -29.26
#